data_373d71cdc7b1b3c49ecc60d44be6a2e3
#
_entry.id   373d71cdc7b1b3c49ecc60d44be6a2e3
#
_cell.length_a   1.000
_cell.length_b   1.000
_cell.length_c   1.000
_cell.angle_alpha   90.00
_cell.angle_beta   90.00
_cell.angle_gamma   90.00
#
_symmetry.space_group_name_H-M   'P 1'
#
loop_
_entity.id
_entity.type
_entity.pdbx_description
1 polymer ?
#
loop_
_entity_poly.entity_id
_entity_poly.type
_entity_poly.pdbx_seq_one_letter_code
_entity_poly.pdbx_strand_id
1 'polypeptide(L)'
;MLALLGLLVAIVLAAPAPATGDTEGSATFGTQWWTQTAPEAKFQEFNQIPRGALLDSYDLRTWRDRNLLIFYGQHALQADQSNDLTWWNGAKLRVDLGYQEIPHNLSYIVHSPLTEISPGVEVVPDSLQAQNQANPGGFVARMRSALNASPRSNMGFRTDLTKARIRAKPARDFQFDLQGTRRERSGRKPWGGAFSPGNGIEVWEPISQRMLDGEARASYQKSRMTFMAVAGLSDFTNNVDTLTFDNPALLTGQSKGRADLYPNSRSVRGSLALGYRAPMRTAFNGTVGLSRNTQNDPWVPFTANTTSPYQSLDSLPPERSTHAKVDIFTQDYRLTSHPRADLGGTLRFREYDYINRTPVHVFSGESVADAAFTVGTIESAARSYKNQSYGLDLDYSPLRRVDLSGTAERLDQVRTDREVLSDREEAVGGKVHVRPIDKVTLEAYARSAKRWARNADFSASGDMTALRRFDVADRKQMKAGGSIGLTPTERLQLTGTFDYVFEKYDAAAADTAVVGLRRIHQRSTSGDVTYQASENLDLTASVGWEQNVSRQASRQSRTAAFGTGDSTWTLRVKDEGLFGGAGVDWRAVPDHLGFNVGAEYARSPTNIAFASVNPAVITVQNPPFIKYRRVDLTFETRYELAAQTQVAAQYAWEEFDVTDFSSVDIPNLGIAAGAAAINYIYLGDSFQSYRAHRVALLLRKKF
;
A
#
# COMPACT_ATOMS: atom_id res chain seq x y z
N MET A 1 27.23 -11.90 -7.14
CA MET A 1 26.11 -12.10 -8.10
C MET A 1 26.58 -12.13 -9.56
N LEU A 2 27.33 -11.16 -10.06
CA LEU A 2 27.92 -11.19 -11.44
C LEU A 2 28.71 -12.46 -11.73
N ALA A 3 29.45 -13.00 -10.75
CA ALA A 3 30.19 -14.25 -10.90
C ALA A 3 29.28 -15.50 -11.03
N LEU A 4 28.12 -15.51 -10.35
CA LEU A 4 27.13 -16.57 -10.47
C LEU A 4 26.42 -16.53 -11.83
N LEU A 5 26.12 -15.34 -12.33
CA LEU A 5 25.50 -15.15 -13.64
C LEU A 5 26.47 -15.48 -14.78
N GLY A 6 27.74 -15.05 -14.64
CA GLY A 6 28.81 -15.43 -15.59
C GLY A 6 29.06 -16.94 -15.62
N LEU A 7 28.99 -17.61 -14.47
CA LEU A 7 29.07 -19.06 -14.36
C LEU A 7 27.87 -19.74 -15.01
N LEU A 8 26.67 -19.16 -14.88
CA LEU A 8 25.43 -19.68 -15.47
C LEU A 8 25.38 -19.53 -16.98
N VAL A 9 25.77 -18.37 -17.51
CA VAL A 9 25.91 -18.15 -18.96
C VAL A 9 26.98 -19.11 -19.54
N ALA A 10 28.06 -19.34 -18.81
CA ALA A 10 29.09 -20.30 -19.20
C ALA A 10 28.59 -21.75 -19.13
N ILE A 11 27.77 -22.10 -18.13
CA ILE A 11 27.15 -23.42 -18.00
C ILE A 11 26.12 -23.64 -19.12
N VAL A 12 25.30 -22.64 -19.45
CA VAL A 12 24.29 -22.73 -20.53
C VAL A 12 24.94 -22.79 -21.91
N LEU A 13 26.09 -22.12 -22.11
CA LEU A 13 26.82 -22.13 -23.37
C LEU A 13 27.79 -23.30 -23.51
N ALA A 14 28.26 -23.89 -22.43
CA ALA A 14 29.28 -24.94 -22.39
C ALA A 14 28.78 -26.33 -21.92
N ALA A 15 27.51 -26.52 -21.69
CA ALA A 15 27.01 -27.80 -21.22
C ALA A 15 27.18 -28.90 -22.30
N PRO A 16 28.11 -29.86 -22.15
CA PRO A 16 28.06 -31.07 -22.91
C PRO A 16 26.81 -31.84 -22.52
N ALA A 17 26.24 -32.59 -23.46
CA ALA A 17 25.07 -33.44 -23.18
C ALA A 17 25.28 -34.26 -21.90
N PRO A 18 24.37 -34.16 -20.89
CA PRO A 18 24.59 -34.79 -19.60
C PRO A 18 24.51 -36.32 -19.73
N ALA A 19 25.48 -36.98 -19.20
CA ALA A 19 25.61 -38.45 -19.31
C ALA A 19 24.59 -39.22 -18.48
N THR A 20 23.74 -38.65 -17.59
CA THR A 20 22.76 -39.40 -16.76
C THR A 20 21.66 -38.54 -16.09
N GLY A 21 21.23 -37.41 -16.66
CA GLY A 21 20.11 -36.64 -16.11
C GLY A 21 19.41 -35.86 -17.22
N ASP A 22 18.08 -35.74 -17.11
CA ASP A 22 17.32 -34.93 -18.06
C ASP A 22 17.44 -33.43 -17.69
N THR A 23 17.79 -32.60 -18.64
CA THR A 23 17.84 -31.13 -18.50
C THR A 23 17.01 -30.53 -19.59
N GLU A 24 16.09 -29.67 -19.21
CA GLU A 24 15.33 -28.84 -20.14
C GLU A 24 15.43 -27.38 -19.72
N GLY A 25 15.28 -26.48 -20.68
CA GLY A 25 15.33 -25.08 -20.38
C GLY A 25 14.93 -24.18 -21.52
N SER A 26 14.85 -22.91 -21.22
CA SER A 26 14.69 -21.88 -22.23
C SER A 26 15.36 -20.59 -21.79
N ALA A 27 15.84 -19.80 -22.76
CA ALA A 27 16.29 -18.45 -22.53
C ALA A 27 15.69 -17.53 -23.59
N THR A 28 15.27 -16.35 -23.18
CA THR A 28 14.72 -15.31 -24.07
C THR A 28 15.66 -14.12 -24.05
N PHE A 29 16.26 -13.84 -25.19
CA PHE A 29 17.13 -12.70 -25.43
C PHE A 29 16.43 -11.74 -26.36
N GLY A 30 16.79 -10.47 -26.31
CA GLY A 30 16.19 -9.52 -27.22
C GLY A 30 16.85 -8.16 -27.24
N THR A 31 16.17 -7.28 -27.89
CA THR A 31 16.51 -5.87 -27.93
C THR A 31 15.23 -5.06 -27.89
N GLN A 32 15.27 -3.90 -27.22
CA GLN A 32 14.13 -3.01 -27.15
C GLN A 32 14.53 -1.54 -27.24
N TRP A 33 13.57 -0.75 -27.72
CA TRP A 33 13.65 0.71 -27.82
C TRP A 33 12.36 1.32 -27.33
N TRP A 34 12.46 2.50 -26.75
CA TRP A 34 11.31 3.27 -26.32
C TRP A 34 11.54 4.76 -26.47
N THR A 35 10.45 5.50 -26.62
CA THR A 35 10.41 6.97 -26.65
C THR A 35 9.33 7.46 -25.70
N GLN A 36 9.51 8.66 -25.17
CA GLN A 36 8.57 9.32 -24.29
C GLN A 36 8.56 10.81 -24.55
N THR A 37 7.39 11.44 -24.54
CA THR A 37 7.24 12.88 -24.87
C THR A 37 7.65 13.82 -23.74
N ALA A 38 7.62 13.36 -22.49
CA ALA A 38 8.06 14.08 -21.31
C ALA A 38 8.92 13.17 -20.42
N PRO A 39 9.92 13.69 -19.68
CA PRO A 39 10.79 12.90 -18.80
C PRO A 39 10.06 12.52 -17.50
N GLU A 40 8.99 11.77 -17.62
CA GLU A 40 8.13 11.38 -16.51
C GLU A 40 8.55 10.00 -15.97
N ALA A 41 8.72 9.89 -14.64
CA ALA A 41 9.13 8.64 -14.01
C ALA A 41 8.01 7.59 -14.01
N LYS A 42 6.75 8.00 -14.11
CA LYS A 42 5.57 7.14 -14.08
C LYS A 42 5.61 5.98 -15.08
N PHE A 43 6.16 6.20 -16.30
CA PHE A 43 6.35 5.16 -17.31
C PHE A 43 7.25 4.02 -16.84
N GLN A 44 8.20 4.31 -15.96
CA GLN A 44 9.14 3.35 -15.39
C GLN A 44 9.08 3.31 -13.85
N GLU A 45 7.93 3.59 -13.26
CA GLU A 45 7.80 3.76 -11.80
C GLU A 45 8.35 2.56 -11.03
N PHE A 46 8.01 1.34 -11.46
CA PHE A 46 8.43 0.10 -10.80
C PHE A 46 9.27 -0.81 -11.68
N ASN A 47 9.69 -0.33 -12.84
CA ASN A 47 10.42 -1.10 -13.84
C ASN A 47 11.68 -0.37 -14.29
N GLN A 48 12.62 -1.11 -14.81
CA GLN A 48 13.66 -0.57 -15.67
C GLN A 48 13.43 -1.04 -17.10
N ILE A 49 13.23 -0.12 -18.03
CA ILE A 49 13.08 -0.43 -19.45
C ILE A 49 14.40 -0.01 -20.15
N PRO A 50 15.41 -0.90 -20.27
CA PRO A 50 16.68 -0.56 -20.91
C PRO A 50 16.46 -0.32 -22.41
N ARG A 51 17.35 0.47 -23.01
CA ARG A 51 17.46 0.58 -24.47
C ARG A 51 18.58 -0.32 -24.95
N GLY A 52 18.32 -1.14 -25.96
CA GLY A 52 19.27 -2.06 -26.53
C GLY A 52 19.08 -3.50 -26.07
N ALA A 53 20.18 -4.25 -25.96
CA ALA A 53 20.12 -5.68 -25.65
C ALA A 53 19.63 -5.98 -24.23
N LEU A 54 18.87 -7.07 -24.09
CA LEU A 54 18.36 -7.57 -22.80
C LEU A 54 18.33 -9.10 -22.77
N LEU A 55 18.44 -9.65 -21.55
CA LEU A 55 18.06 -11.01 -21.22
C LEU A 55 16.71 -10.91 -20.47
N ASP A 56 15.64 -11.20 -21.22
CA ASP A 56 14.25 -11.03 -20.73
C ASP A 56 13.91 -12.07 -19.67
N SER A 57 14.14 -13.34 -19.99
CA SER A 57 13.82 -14.43 -19.09
C SER A 57 14.67 -15.66 -19.34
N TYR A 58 14.77 -16.52 -18.33
CA TYR A 58 15.34 -17.85 -18.43
C TYR A 58 14.67 -18.83 -17.49
N ASP A 59 14.57 -20.07 -17.87
CA ASP A 59 14.07 -21.22 -17.09
C ASP A 59 15.00 -22.40 -17.37
N LEU A 60 15.54 -22.99 -16.31
CA LEU A 60 16.37 -24.19 -16.38
C LEU A 60 15.87 -25.19 -15.37
N ARG A 61 15.61 -26.42 -15.80
CA ARG A 61 15.18 -27.53 -14.96
C ARG A 61 16.09 -28.72 -15.22
N THR A 62 16.60 -29.31 -14.16
CA THR A 62 17.43 -30.50 -14.25
C THR A 62 16.98 -31.54 -13.22
N TRP A 63 16.86 -32.77 -13.68
CA TRP A 63 16.49 -33.93 -12.84
C TRP A 63 17.67 -34.88 -12.74
N ARG A 64 17.92 -35.31 -11.53
CA ARG A 64 18.85 -36.43 -11.29
C ARG A 64 18.29 -37.29 -10.15
N ASP A 65 17.92 -38.51 -10.44
CA ASP A 65 17.28 -39.43 -9.52
C ASP A 65 15.99 -38.84 -8.91
N ARG A 66 16.05 -38.50 -7.61
CA ARG A 66 14.96 -37.91 -6.86
C ARG A 66 15.11 -36.39 -6.69
N ASN A 67 16.16 -35.81 -7.26
CA ASN A 67 16.45 -34.41 -7.12
C ASN A 67 15.94 -33.65 -8.35
N LEU A 68 15.27 -32.55 -8.10
CA LEU A 68 14.89 -31.57 -9.10
C LEU A 68 15.48 -30.21 -8.71
N LEU A 69 16.22 -29.60 -9.63
CA LEU A 69 16.70 -28.22 -9.51
C LEU A 69 15.98 -27.39 -10.57
N ILE A 70 15.38 -26.29 -10.14
CA ILE A 70 14.75 -25.29 -11.00
C ILE A 70 15.44 -23.97 -10.76
N PHE A 71 15.89 -23.32 -11.83
CA PHE A 71 16.41 -21.97 -11.80
C PHE A 71 15.64 -21.12 -12.80
N TYR A 72 14.95 -20.09 -12.32
CA TYR A 72 14.10 -19.21 -13.08
C TYR A 72 14.50 -17.76 -12.85
N GLY A 73 14.45 -16.92 -13.88
CA GLY A 73 14.66 -15.49 -13.70
C GLY A 73 14.06 -14.67 -14.82
N GLN A 74 13.84 -13.40 -14.49
CA GLN A 74 13.33 -12.37 -15.39
C GLN A 74 14.15 -11.10 -15.23
N HIS A 75 14.25 -10.32 -16.33
CA HIS A 75 14.93 -9.03 -16.39
C HIS A 75 16.36 -9.06 -15.83
N ALA A 76 17.11 -10.13 -16.11
CA ALA A 76 18.45 -10.30 -15.56
C ALA A 76 19.35 -9.11 -15.86
N LEU A 77 20.12 -8.65 -14.85
CA LEU A 77 20.99 -7.47 -14.88
C LEU A 77 20.26 -6.13 -14.99
N GLN A 78 18.94 -6.11 -14.86
CA GLN A 78 18.15 -4.88 -14.79
C GLN A 78 17.84 -4.53 -13.32
N ALA A 79 17.45 -3.29 -13.04
CA ALA A 79 17.11 -2.85 -11.69
C ALA A 79 15.76 -3.40 -11.16
N ASP A 80 15.03 -4.14 -12.00
CA ASP A 80 13.78 -4.83 -11.66
C ASP A 80 13.88 -6.35 -11.83
N GLN A 81 15.11 -6.89 -11.72
CA GLN A 81 15.36 -8.32 -11.87
C GLN A 81 14.71 -9.19 -10.78
N SER A 82 14.33 -10.40 -11.16
CA SER A 82 13.87 -11.45 -10.27
C SER A 82 14.54 -12.77 -10.61
N ASN A 83 15.03 -13.47 -9.58
CA ASN A 83 15.76 -14.73 -9.73
C ASN A 83 15.33 -15.70 -8.63
N ASP A 84 14.91 -16.89 -8.98
CA ASP A 84 14.45 -17.93 -8.07
C ASP A 84 15.19 -19.24 -8.32
N LEU A 85 15.65 -19.88 -7.25
CA LEU A 85 16.24 -21.20 -7.24
C LEU A 85 15.42 -22.10 -6.34
N THR A 86 14.91 -23.18 -6.88
CA THR A 86 14.26 -24.25 -6.12
C THR A 86 15.07 -25.54 -6.25
N TRP A 87 15.44 -26.12 -5.13
CA TRP A 87 15.95 -27.48 -5.06
C TRP A 87 14.98 -28.36 -4.29
N TRP A 88 14.66 -29.50 -4.86
CA TRP A 88 13.70 -30.43 -4.30
C TRP A 88 14.25 -31.87 -4.33
N ASN A 89 14.34 -32.52 -3.16
CA ASN A 89 14.66 -33.93 -3.01
C ASN A 89 13.39 -34.72 -2.74
N GLY A 90 12.65 -35.06 -3.79
CA GLY A 90 11.40 -35.79 -3.71
C GLY A 90 10.44 -35.14 -2.70
N ALA A 91 9.83 -35.97 -1.82
CA ALA A 91 8.85 -35.51 -0.86
C ALA A 91 9.44 -35.02 0.48
N LYS A 92 10.76 -35.15 0.69
CA LYS A 92 11.36 -34.98 2.04
C LYS A 92 11.91 -33.60 2.31
N LEU A 93 12.54 -32.98 1.31
CA LEU A 93 13.22 -31.69 1.50
C LEU A 93 13.04 -30.81 0.27
N ARG A 94 12.69 -29.55 0.51
CA ARG A 94 12.65 -28.48 -0.49
C ARG A 94 13.36 -27.26 0.05
N VAL A 95 14.20 -26.65 -0.78
CA VAL A 95 14.87 -25.39 -0.53
C VAL A 95 14.51 -24.42 -1.65
N ASP A 96 13.98 -23.27 -1.29
CA ASP A 96 13.66 -22.18 -2.19
C ASP A 96 14.52 -20.97 -1.81
N LEU A 97 15.22 -20.39 -2.77
CA LEU A 97 15.96 -19.13 -2.64
C LEU A 97 15.44 -18.16 -3.70
N GLY A 98 15.15 -16.92 -3.32
CA GLY A 98 14.67 -15.91 -4.23
C GLY A 98 15.40 -14.59 -3.99
N TYR A 99 15.63 -13.85 -5.07
CA TYR A 99 16.17 -12.50 -5.06
C TYR A 99 15.39 -11.64 -6.05
N GLN A 100 14.96 -10.47 -5.60
CA GLN A 100 14.20 -9.52 -6.41
C GLN A 100 14.65 -8.09 -6.12
N GLU A 101 14.83 -7.29 -7.15
CA GLU A 101 15.01 -5.84 -7.09
C GLU A 101 13.73 -5.16 -7.57
N ILE A 102 13.29 -4.13 -6.85
CA ILE A 102 12.08 -3.35 -7.19
C ILE A 102 12.46 -1.88 -7.11
N PRO A 103 12.67 -1.20 -8.25
CA PRO A 103 12.84 0.23 -8.28
C PRO A 103 11.51 0.92 -7.96
N HIS A 104 11.56 2.09 -7.37
CA HIS A 104 10.43 3.01 -7.26
C HIS A 104 10.90 4.40 -7.67
N ASN A 105 10.78 4.69 -8.95
CA ASN A 105 11.16 5.97 -9.53
C ASN A 105 10.03 6.98 -9.30
N LEU A 106 10.32 8.06 -8.57
CA LEU A 106 9.33 9.07 -8.19
C LEU A 106 9.35 10.26 -9.16
N SER A 107 10.55 10.73 -9.51
CA SER A 107 10.69 11.85 -10.47
C SER A 107 12.07 11.85 -11.11
N TYR A 108 12.18 12.35 -12.35
CA TYR A 108 13.43 12.57 -13.07
C TYR A 108 13.79 14.06 -13.25
N ILE A 109 12.98 14.95 -12.67
CA ILE A 109 13.08 16.39 -12.94
C ILE A 109 13.20 17.26 -11.69
N VAL A 110 13.49 16.65 -10.54
CA VAL A 110 13.60 17.42 -9.28
C VAL A 110 14.79 18.39 -9.28
N HIS A 111 14.56 19.53 -8.66
CA HIS A 111 15.55 20.56 -8.43
C HIS A 111 15.62 20.92 -6.96
N SER A 112 16.79 21.11 -6.40
CA SER A 112 16.97 21.58 -5.03
C SER A 112 18.11 22.59 -4.95
N PRO A 113 17.97 23.66 -4.15
CA PRO A 113 19.07 24.55 -3.81
C PRO A 113 19.96 23.94 -2.72
N LEU A 114 19.54 22.84 -2.09
CA LEU A 114 20.27 22.13 -1.06
C LEU A 114 21.14 21.03 -1.67
N THR A 115 22.27 20.80 -1.04
CA THR A 115 23.19 19.71 -1.38
C THR A 115 23.32 18.77 -0.18
N GLU A 116 23.12 17.47 -0.40
CA GLU A 116 23.37 16.44 0.60
C GLU A 116 24.90 16.29 0.76
N ILE A 117 25.44 16.66 1.92
CA ILE A 117 26.88 16.56 2.22
C ILE A 117 27.25 15.27 2.96
N SER A 118 26.28 14.66 3.61
CA SER A 118 26.33 13.31 4.20
C SER A 118 24.92 12.78 4.34
N PRO A 119 24.71 11.46 4.48
CA PRO A 119 23.36 10.91 4.60
C PRO A 119 22.54 11.62 5.68
N GLY A 120 21.42 12.25 5.30
CA GLY A 120 20.53 12.98 6.18
C GLY A 120 21.02 14.39 6.58
N VAL A 121 22.01 14.98 5.89
CA VAL A 121 22.43 16.35 6.12
C VAL A 121 22.47 17.13 4.82
N GLU A 122 21.55 18.09 4.70
CA GLU A 122 21.37 18.92 3.51
C GLU A 122 21.68 20.38 3.82
N VAL A 123 22.51 20.99 3.02
CA VAL A 123 22.98 22.36 3.23
C VAL A 123 22.76 23.23 1.99
N VAL A 124 22.47 24.51 2.21
CA VAL A 124 22.60 25.57 1.18
C VAL A 124 23.98 26.19 1.29
N PRO A 125 24.51 26.84 0.23
CA PRO A 125 25.74 27.63 0.36
C PRO A 125 25.61 28.68 1.48
N ASP A 126 26.55 28.71 2.42
CA ASP A 126 26.52 29.62 3.60
C ASP A 126 26.34 31.08 3.19
N SER A 127 26.96 31.47 2.06
CA SER A 127 26.84 32.84 1.53
C SER A 127 25.39 33.17 1.07
N LEU A 128 24.70 32.19 0.51
CA LEU A 128 23.30 32.36 0.09
C LEU A 128 22.37 32.46 1.32
N GLN A 129 22.57 31.59 2.32
CA GLN A 129 21.82 31.63 3.56
C GLN A 129 22.02 32.94 4.29
N ALA A 130 23.27 33.38 4.46
CA ALA A 130 23.61 34.67 5.11
C ALA A 130 22.99 35.85 4.37
N GLN A 131 23.06 35.90 3.03
CA GLN A 131 22.43 36.98 2.24
C GLN A 131 20.90 36.97 2.38
N ASN A 132 20.26 35.80 2.42
CA ASN A 132 18.82 35.68 2.61
C ASN A 132 18.39 36.18 3.99
N GLN A 133 19.14 35.82 5.02
CA GLN A 133 18.89 36.28 6.40
C GLN A 133 19.14 37.77 6.61
N ALA A 134 20.19 38.33 5.98
CA ALA A 134 20.53 39.73 6.10
C ALA A 134 19.62 40.68 5.28
N ASN A 135 19.11 40.22 4.14
CA ASN A 135 18.29 41.03 3.24
C ASN A 135 17.05 40.30 2.75
N PRO A 136 15.96 40.35 3.49
CA PRO A 136 14.69 39.75 3.16
C PRO A 136 14.14 40.08 1.77
N GLY A 137 14.23 41.35 1.39
CA GLY A 137 13.62 41.85 0.15
C GLY A 137 14.13 41.22 -1.15
N GLY A 138 15.30 40.58 -1.11
CA GLY A 138 15.88 39.89 -2.27
C GLY A 138 15.74 38.37 -2.27
N PHE A 139 15.10 37.78 -1.25
CA PHE A 139 15.02 36.30 -1.05
C PHE A 139 14.55 35.57 -2.30
N VAL A 140 13.40 35.95 -2.84
CA VAL A 140 12.76 35.28 -3.99
C VAL A 140 13.69 35.26 -5.21
N ALA A 141 14.31 36.38 -5.53
CA ALA A 141 15.19 36.48 -6.69
C ALA A 141 16.45 35.62 -6.52
N ARG A 142 17.04 35.59 -5.32
CA ARG A 142 18.21 34.78 -5.02
C ARG A 142 17.87 33.27 -5.04
N MET A 143 16.76 32.87 -4.43
CA MET A 143 16.34 31.47 -4.43
C MET A 143 15.99 30.98 -5.83
N ARG A 144 15.32 31.81 -6.64
CA ARG A 144 15.05 31.47 -8.05
C ARG A 144 16.33 31.32 -8.85
N SER A 145 17.32 32.17 -8.62
CA SER A 145 18.65 32.05 -9.25
C SER A 145 19.34 30.75 -8.84
N ALA A 146 19.30 30.41 -7.55
CA ALA A 146 19.90 29.18 -7.04
C ALA A 146 19.22 27.94 -7.60
N LEU A 147 17.89 27.89 -7.65
CA LEU A 147 17.12 26.78 -8.23
C LEU A 147 17.41 26.61 -9.72
N ASN A 148 17.47 27.73 -10.49
CA ASN A 148 17.80 27.69 -11.93
C ASN A 148 19.23 27.19 -12.19
N ALA A 149 20.15 27.43 -11.26
CA ALA A 149 21.52 26.95 -11.34
C ALA A 149 21.66 25.47 -10.87
N SER A 150 20.68 24.94 -10.15
CA SER A 150 20.71 23.58 -9.63
C SER A 150 20.50 22.55 -10.76
N PRO A 151 21.30 21.48 -10.81
CA PRO A 151 21.09 20.43 -11.80
C PRO A 151 19.81 19.66 -11.55
N ARG A 152 19.22 19.11 -12.62
CA ARG A 152 18.15 18.13 -12.49
C ARG A 152 18.68 16.84 -11.88
N SER A 153 17.90 16.24 -11.02
CA SER A 153 18.21 14.99 -10.32
C SER A 153 17.07 13.99 -10.39
N ASN A 154 17.44 12.72 -10.33
CA ASN A 154 16.48 11.65 -10.20
C ASN A 154 16.15 11.43 -8.72
N MET A 155 14.87 11.23 -8.43
CA MET A 155 14.38 10.89 -7.11
C MET A 155 13.66 9.55 -7.16
N GLY A 156 13.98 8.68 -6.22
CA GLY A 156 13.41 7.36 -6.10
C GLY A 156 14.22 6.49 -5.14
N PHE A 157 13.75 5.29 -4.91
CA PHE A 157 14.45 4.31 -4.09
C PHE A 157 14.27 2.91 -4.68
N ARG A 158 15.15 2.00 -4.27
CA ARG A 158 15.09 0.59 -4.65
C ARG A 158 14.84 -0.26 -3.41
N THR A 159 14.05 -1.31 -3.59
CA THR A 159 13.86 -2.36 -2.61
C THR A 159 14.50 -3.65 -3.12
N ASP A 160 15.49 -4.16 -2.38
CA ASP A 160 16.13 -5.45 -2.62
C ASP A 160 15.52 -6.46 -1.66
N LEU A 161 14.98 -7.55 -2.20
CA LEU A 161 14.27 -8.58 -1.44
C LEU A 161 14.97 -9.93 -1.65
N THR A 162 15.58 -10.47 -0.59
CA THR A 162 16.14 -11.81 -0.56
C THR A 162 15.23 -12.71 0.29
N LYS A 163 14.86 -13.86 -0.22
CA LYS A 163 14.06 -14.87 0.47
C LYS A 163 14.80 -16.19 0.52
N ALA A 164 14.70 -16.89 1.64
CA ALA A 164 15.16 -18.26 1.78
C ALA A 164 14.08 -19.07 2.51
N ARG A 165 13.79 -20.26 2.02
CA ARG A 165 12.82 -21.14 2.65
C ARG A 165 13.32 -22.58 2.58
N ILE A 166 13.24 -23.29 3.70
CA ILE A 166 13.53 -24.69 3.83
C ILE A 166 12.29 -25.41 4.34
N ARG A 167 11.78 -26.37 3.58
CA ARG A 167 10.67 -27.21 3.99
C ARG A 167 11.14 -28.65 4.10
N ALA A 168 10.96 -29.26 5.28
CA ALA A 168 11.33 -30.62 5.54
C ALA A 168 10.12 -31.44 6.01
N LYS A 169 9.98 -32.66 5.49
CA LYS A 169 9.01 -33.67 5.90
C LYS A 169 9.74 -34.92 6.40
N PRO A 170 10.25 -34.92 7.65
CA PRO A 170 11.01 -36.05 8.18
C PRO A 170 10.16 -37.30 8.35
N ALA A 171 8.84 -37.11 8.59
CA ALA A 171 7.86 -38.22 8.66
C ALA A 171 6.57 -37.82 7.94
N ARG A 172 5.70 -38.78 7.66
CA ARG A 172 4.44 -38.59 6.94
C ARG A 172 3.54 -37.54 7.58
N ASP A 173 3.52 -37.49 8.91
CA ASP A 173 2.60 -36.68 9.71
C ASP A 173 3.23 -35.37 10.18
N PHE A 174 4.55 -35.16 9.96
CA PHE A 174 5.31 -33.98 10.40
C PHE A 174 5.86 -33.18 9.23
N GLN A 175 5.71 -31.87 9.31
CA GLN A 175 6.36 -30.91 8.41
C GLN A 175 6.98 -29.76 9.22
N PHE A 176 8.22 -29.44 8.88
CA PHE A 176 8.91 -28.25 9.33
C PHE A 176 9.10 -27.29 8.16
N ASP A 177 8.93 -25.99 8.43
CA ASP A 177 9.10 -24.92 7.47
C ASP A 177 9.90 -23.81 8.15
N LEU A 178 11.06 -23.47 7.62
CA LEU A 178 11.90 -22.36 8.07
C LEU A 178 11.98 -21.37 6.93
N GLN A 179 11.60 -20.12 7.17
CA GLN A 179 11.72 -19.07 6.17
C GLN A 179 12.43 -17.86 6.75
N GLY A 180 13.22 -17.20 5.90
CA GLY A 180 13.86 -15.93 6.18
C GLY A 180 13.64 -14.97 5.02
N THR A 181 13.49 -13.69 5.33
CA THR A 181 13.38 -12.62 4.35
C THR A 181 14.27 -11.48 4.79
N ARG A 182 15.12 -11.00 3.89
CA ARG A 182 15.86 -9.75 4.04
C ARG A 182 15.34 -8.75 3.02
N ARG A 183 14.87 -7.62 3.50
CA ARG A 183 14.45 -6.49 2.68
C ARG A 183 15.36 -5.31 2.97
N GLU A 184 15.96 -4.76 1.93
CA GLU A 184 16.76 -3.55 2.00
C GLU A 184 16.12 -2.48 1.13
N ARG A 185 16.10 -1.25 1.64
CA ARG A 185 15.66 -0.07 0.89
C ARG A 185 16.76 0.95 0.88
N SER A 186 17.08 1.47 -0.30
CA SER A 186 18.11 2.51 -0.47
C SER A 186 17.68 3.52 -1.52
N GLY A 187 17.97 4.78 -1.28
CA GLY A 187 17.62 5.88 -2.17
C GLY A 187 17.12 7.11 -1.42
N ARG A 188 16.17 7.83 -1.99
CA ARG A 188 15.62 9.05 -1.42
C ARG A 188 14.18 9.30 -1.91
N LYS A 189 13.40 9.97 -1.07
CA LYS A 189 12.04 10.42 -1.35
C LYS A 189 11.85 11.86 -0.87
N PRO A 190 10.77 12.57 -1.29
CA PRO A 190 10.50 13.92 -0.78
C PRO A 190 10.04 13.86 0.69
N TRP A 191 10.46 14.85 1.46
CA TRP A 191 9.98 15.11 2.81
C TRP A 191 9.76 16.59 3.01
N GLY A 192 8.62 16.98 3.61
CA GLY A 192 8.25 18.37 3.84
C GLY A 192 8.63 18.84 5.24
N GLY A 193 9.42 19.90 5.34
CA GLY A 193 9.75 20.60 6.58
C GLY A 193 9.08 21.98 6.64
N ALA A 194 8.83 22.47 7.85
CA ALA A 194 8.34 23.82 8.08
C ALA A 194 9.20 24.52 9.13
N PHE A 195 9.46 25.83 8.93
CA PHE A 195 10.19 26.66 9.87
C PHE A 195 9.30 27.65 10.62
N SER A 196 8.11 27.90 10.10
CA SER A 196 7.04 28.69 10.74
C SER A 196 5.75 28.54 9.95
N PRO A 197 4.60 29.03 10.44
CA PRO A 197 3.43 29.20 9.60
C PRO A 197 3.77 30.10 8.40
N GLY A 198 3.88 29.53 7.21
CA GLY A 198 4.18 30.29 5.99
C GLY A 198 5.59 30.11 5.41
N ASN A 199 6.47 29.37 6.05
CA ASN A 199 7.78 29.02 5.48
C ASN A 199 7.99 27.51 5.54
N GLY A 200 8.16 26.88 4.40
CA GLY A 200 8.35 25.46 4.25
C GLY A 200 9.39 25.10 3.21
N ILE A 201 9.88 23.89 3.28
CA ILE A 201 10.87 23.36 2.36
C ILE A 201 10.61 21.86 2.13
N GLU A 202 10.67 21.45 0.89
CA GLU A 202 10.88 20.03 0.56
C GLU A 202 12.36 19.73 0.48
N VAL A 203 12.74 18.65 1.11
CA VAL A 203 14.10 18.12 1.21
C VAL A 203 14.11 16.64 0.82
N TRP A 204 15.29 16.07 0.67
CA TRP A 204 15.46 14.66 0.36
C TRP A 204 15.49 13.85 1.65
N GLU A 205 14.48 13.06 1.94
CA GLU A 205 14.58 12.05 3.00
C GLU A 205 15.44 10.88 2.50
N PRO A 206 16.63 10.64 3.11
CA PRO A 206 17.45 9.50 2.74
C PRO A 206 16.79 8.21 3.21
N ILE A 207 16.77 7.22 2.33
CA ILE A 207 16.28 5.89 2.65
C ILE A 207 17.47 4.94 2.69
N SER A 208 17.76 4.41 3.88
CA SER A 208 18.77 3.37 4.11
C SER A 208 18.29 2.43 5.21
N GLN A 209 17.40 1.52 4.84
CA GLN A 209 16.64 0.69 5.76
C GLN A 209 16.86 -0.78 5.48
N ARG A 210 16.89 -1.59 6.52
CA ARG A 210 16.94 -3.04 6.45
C ARG A 210 15.90 -3.67 7.36
N MET A 211 15.21 -4.68 6.88
CA MET A 211 14.30 -5.51 7.65
C MET A 211 14.68 -6.98 7.47
N LEU A 212 14.88 -7.66 8.58
CA LEU A 212 15.15 -9.09 8.65
C LEU A 212 13.95 -9.77 9.29
N ASP A 213 13.28 -10.67 8.57
CA ASP A 213 12.21 -11.50 9.09
C ASP A 213 12.64 -12.96 9.09
N GLY A 214 12.43 -13.65 10.20
CA GLY A 214 12.60 -15.08 10.32
C GLY A 214 11.35 -15.74 10.90
N GLU A 215 10.95 -16.89 10.36
CA GLU A 215 9.84 -17.67 10.88
C GLU A 215 10.14 -19.17 10.81
N ALA A 216 9.91 -19.86 11.92
CA ALA A 216 9.94 -21.30 12.02
C ALA A 216 8.54 -21.83 12.30
N ARG A 217 8.10 -22.82 11.53
CA ARG A 217 6.80 -23.45 11.65
C ARG A 217 6.99 -24.96 11.77
N ALA A 218 6.32 -25.56 12.75
CA ALA A 218 6.20 -27.00 12.91
C ALA A 218 4.72 -27.39 12.81
N SER A 219 4.39 -28.33 11.96
CA SER A 219 3.02 -28.83 11.82
C SER A 219 2.99 -30.36 11.94
N TYR A 220 1.97 -30.83 12.64
CA TYR A 220 1.66 -32.23 12.82
C TYR A 220 0.22 -32.46 12.38
N GLN A 221 0.01 -33.42 11.51
CA GLN A 221 -1.31 -33.80 11.01
C GLN A 221 -1.46 -35.30 11.05
N LYS A 222 -2.39 -35.80 11.85
CA LYS A 222 -2.71 -37.19 11.95
C LYS A 222 -4.21 -37.39 12.10
N SER A 223 -4.80 -38.24 11.22
CA SER A 223 -6.21 -38.58 11.27
C SER A 223 -7.13 -37.35 11.35
N ARG A 224 -7.67 -37.04 12.53
CA ARG A 224 -8.64 -36.00 12.79
C ARG A 224 -8.03 -34.75 13.43
N MET A 225 -6.74 -34.77 13.75
CA MET A 225 -6.07 -33.66 14.43
C MET A 225 -5.04 -33.00 13.52
N THR A 226 -4.98 -31.69 13.61
CA THR A 226 -3.91 -30.87 13.06
C THR A 226 -3.41 -29.97 14.16
N PHE A 227 -2.11 -29.95 14.38
CA PHE A 227 -1.44 -29.03 15.30
C PHE A 227 -0.38 -28.23 14.55
N MET A 228 -0.27 -26.95 14.82
CA MET A 228 0.74 -26.08 14.25
C MET A 228 1.29 -25.14 15.29
N ALA A 229 2.62 -25.05 15.37
CA ALA A 229 3.34 -24.07 16.16
C ALA A 229 4.15 -23.18 15.24
N VAL A 230 4.13 -21.88 15.49
CA VAL A 230 4.88 -20.86 14.74
C VAL A 230 5.66 -20.00 15.73
N ALA A 231 6.93 -19.76 15.42
CA ALA A 231 7.76 -18.77 16.11
C ALA A 231 8.38 -17.84 15.08
N GLY A 232 8.37 -16.54 15.31
CA GLY A 232 8.90 -15.55 14.38
C GLY A 232 9.64 -14.41 15.07
N LEU A 233 10.58 -13.84 14.32
CA LEU A 233 11.37 -12.68 14.69
C LEU A 233 11.37 -11.72 13.52
N SER A 234 11.20 -10.43 13.78
CA SER A 234 11.38 -9.35 12.82
C SER A 234 12.27 -8.28 13.44
N ASP A 235 13.26 -7.80 12.69
CA ASP A 235 14.22 -6.79 13.12
C ASP A 235 14.31 -5.71 12.03
N PHE A 236 13.94 -4.48 12.38
CA PHE A 236 14.01 -3.32 11.50
C PHE A 236 15.16 -2.41 11.94
N THR A 237 16.02 -2.04 11.00
CA THR A 237 17.14 -1.13 11.20
C THR A 237 17.06 0.00 10.20
N ASN A 238 17.14 1.24 10.66
CA ASN A 238 17.36 2.43 9.86
C ASN A 238 18.80 2.91 10.08
N ASN A 239 19.56 3.09 9.00
CA ASN A 239 20.97 3.50 9.10
C ASN A 239 21.14 5.02 9.13
N VAL A 240 20.06 5.80 9.02
CA VAL A 240 20.05 7.25 9.09
C VAL A 240 19.04 7.68 10.14
N ASP A 241 19.51 8.14 11.27
CA ASP A 241 18.66 8.43 12.42
C ASP A 241 17.92 9.77 12.27
N THR A 242 18.56 10.76 11.62
CA THR A 242 18.01 12.13 11.51
C THR A 242 18.16 12.71 10.13
N LEU A 243 17.24 13.58 9.77
CA LEU A 243 17.32 14.48 8.62
C LEU A 243 17.51 15.90 9.14
N THR A 244 18.65 16.51 8.86
CA THR A 244 18.98 17.90 9.24
C THR A 244 19.19 18.69 7.96
N PHE A 245 18.59 19.88 7.88
CA PHE A 245 18.65 20.71 6.69
C PHE A 245 18.70 22.20 7.04
N ASP A 246 19.43 22.94 6.21
CA ASP A 246 19.54 24.40 6.40
C ASP A 246 18.22 25.09 6.07
N ASN A 247 17.90 26.13 6.84
CA ASN A 247 16.82 27.04 6.55
C ASN A 247 17.29 28.13 5.58
N PRO A 248 16.89 28.12 4.31
CA PRO A 248 17.27 29.16 3.37
C PRO A 248 16.47 30.44 3.54
N ALA A 249 15.39 30.42 4.34
CA ALA A 249 14.51 31.54 4.56
C ALA A 249 14.98 32.44 5.73
N LEU A 250 14.18 33.45 6.04
CA LEU A 250 14.55 34.62 6.85
C LEU A 250 14.05 34.53 8.28
N LEU A 251 14.51 33.59 9.08
CA LEU A 251 14.06 33.53 10.46
C LEU A 251 15.25 33.73 11.41
N THR A 252 15.15 34.74 12.26
CA THR A 252 16.16 35.02 13.28
C THR A 252 16.28 33.86 14.26
N GLY A 253 17.47 33.30 14.38
CA GLY A 253 17.74 32.21 15.31
C GLY A 253 17.42 30.80 14.79
N GLN A 254 16.88 30.67 13.58
CA GLN A 254 16.50 29.39 13.00
C GLN A 254 17.27 29.10 11.70
N SER A 255 18.52 28.74 11.83
CA SER A 255 19.39 28.44 10.70
C SER A 255 19.19 27.01 10.15
N LYS A 256 18.61 26.11 10.93
CA LYS A 256 18.45 24.70 10.61
C LYS A 256 17.10 24.14 11.06
N GLY A 257 16.62 23.15 10.35
CA GLY A 257 15.54 22.26 10.78
C GLY A 257 16.04 20.84 10.94
N ARG A 258 15.38 20.04 11.77
CA ARG A 258 15.66 18.63 11.99
C ARG A 258 14.39 17.83 12.09
N ALA A 259 14.41 16.63 11.52
CA ALA A 259 13.42 15.59 11.74
C ALA A 259 14.10 14.34 12.30
N ASP A 260 13.46 13.69 13.25
CA ASP A 260 13.77 12.32 13.66
C ASP A 260 13.22 11.35 12.63
N LEU A 261 14.00 10.38 12.19
CA LEU A 261 13.61 9.39 11.22
C LEU A 261 13.14 8.10 11.90
N TYR A 262 12.80 7.08 11.14
CA TYR A 262 12.19 5.85 11.64
C TYR A 262 13.12 5.13 12.63
N PRO A 263 12.69 4.88 13.88
CA PRO A 263 13.51 4.22 14.89
C PRO A 263 13.68 2.72 14.59
N ASN A 264 14.81 2.16 15.04
CA ASN A 264 15.03 0.72 15.02
C ASN A 264 14.02 0.01 15.91
N SER A 265 13.53 -1.13 15.46
CA SER A 265 12.51 -1.86 16.21
C SER A 265 12.61 -3.37 16.03
N ARG A 266 12.15 -4.10 17.04
CA ARG A 266 12.17 -5.55 17.06
C ARG A 266 10.83 -6.14 17.46
N SER A 267 10.40 -7.17 16.75
CA SER A 267 9.20 -7.94 17.04
C SER A 267 9.52 -9.41 17.22
N VAL A 268 9.04 -10.01 18.31
CA VAL A 268 9.08 -11.45 18.55
C VAL A 268 7.66 -11.95 18.65
N ARG A 269 7.33 -13.03 17.94
CA ARG A 269 5.98 -13.59 17.92
C ARG A 269 5.97 -15.10 18.03
N GLY A 270 4.90 -15.62 18.63
CA GLY A 270 4.63 -17.05 18.68
C GLY A 270 3.13 -17.32 18.55
N SER A 271 2.76 -18.42 17.92
CA SER A 271 1.36 -18.86 17.88
C SER A 271 1.24 -20.39 17.87
N LEU A 272 0.10 -20.85 18.40
CA LEU A 272 -0.30 -22.24 18.40
C LEU A 272 -1.68 -22.35 17.75
N ALA A 273 -1.84 -23.29 16.83
CA ALA A 273 -3.11 -23.59 16.21
C ALA A 273 -3.46 -25.08 16.37
N LEU A 274 -4.73 -25.35 16.64
CA LEU A 274 -5.31 -26.68 16.77
C LEU A 274 -6.51 -26.79 15.84
N GLY A 275 -6.53 -27.82 15.01
CA GLY A 275 -7.69 -28.26 14.24
C GLY A 275 -8.13 -29.66 14.70
N TYR A 276 -9.43 -29.83 14.88
CA TYR A 276 -10.01 -31.13 15.24
C TYR A 276 -11.28 -31.40 14.45
N ARG A 277 -11.34 -32.56 13.79
CA ARG A 277 -12.54 -33.06 13.09
C ARG A 277 -13.29 -34.03 13.97
N ALA A 278 -14.40 -33.57 14.53
CA ALA A 278 -15.29 -34.36 15.35
C ALA A 278 -16.28 -35.21 14.50
N PRO A 279 -17.00 -36.18 15.09
CA PRO A 279 -18.15 -36.83 14.45
C PRO A 279 -19.22 -35.80 13.99
N MET A 280 -20.23 -36.28 13.27
CA MET A 280 -21.36 -35.47 12.76
C MET A 280 -20.93 -34.27 11.89
N ARG A 281 -19.86 -34.44 11.08
CA ARG A 281 -19.32 -33.38 10.19
C ARG A 281 -19.01 -32.07 10.92
N THR A 282 -18.56 -32.19 12.15
CA THR A 282 -18.19 -31.03 12.99
C THR A 282 -16.68 -30.84 12.96
N ALA A 283 -16.23 -29.59 12.84
CA ALA A 283 -14.82 -29.22 12.91
C ALA A 283 -14.61 -28.04 13.84
N PHE A 284 -13.62 -28.13 14.69
CA PHE A 284 -13.11 -27.05 15.51
C PHE A 284 -11.76 -26.61 15.00
N ASN A 285 -11.54 -25.29 14.90
CA ASN A 285 -10.25 -24.69 14.67
C ASN A 285 -10.03 -23.58 15.70
N GLY A 286 -8.86 -23.59 16.34
CA GLY A 286 -8.47 -22.58 17.32
C GLY A 286 -7.06 -22.14 17.11
N THR A 287 -6.79 -20.85 17.23
CA THR A 287 -5.45 -20.27 17.16
C THR A 287 -5.29 -19.28 18.31
N VAL A 288 -4.14 -19.34 18.99
CA VAL A 288 -3.73 -18.36 19.99
C VAL A 288 -2.35 -17.85 19.61
N GLY A 289 -2.15 -16.54 19.65
CA GLY A 289 -0.89 -15.88 19.30
C GLY A 289 -0.50 -14.83 20.32
N LEU A 290 0.79 -14.68 20.49
CA LEU A 290 1.44 -13.66 21.30
C LEU A 290 2.53 -12.98 20.51
N SER A 291 2.65 -11.66 20.62
CA SER A 291 3.79 -10.94 20.07
C SER A 291 4.22 -9.81 20.98
N ARG A 292 5.51 -9.49 20.96
CA ARG A 292 6.09 -8.35 21.65
C ARG A 292 6.89 -7.51 20.66
N ASN A 293 6.55 -6.22 20.59
CA ASN A 293 7.29 -5.23 19.83
C ASN A 293 8.02 -4.29 20.77
N THR A 294 9.28 -3.98 20.47
CA THR A 294 10.13 -3.11 21.28
C THR A 294 10.87 -2.12 20.40
N GLN A 295 11.09 -0.92 20.94
CA GLN A 295 11.90 0.14 20.34
C GLN A 295 12.60 0.89 21.46
N ASN A 296 13.89 1.20 21.29
CA ASN A 296 14.70 1.85 22.31
C ASN A 296 15.77 2.79 21.72
N ASP A 297 15.50 3.37 20.56
CA ASP A 297 16.41 4.34 19.97
C ASP A 297 16.44 5.65 20.76
N PRO A 298 17.59 6.31 20.82
CA PRO A 298 17.72 7.60 21.49
C PRO A 298 16.82 8.65 20.83
N TRP A 299 16.20 9.49 21.63
CA TRP A 299 15.53 10.69 21.12
C TRP A 299 16.54 11.73 20.66
N VAL A 300 16.19 12.48 19.65
CA VAL A 300 16.96 13.64 19.21
C VAL A 300 16.65 14.87 20.09
N PRO A 301 17.58 15.81 20.25
CA PRO A 301 17.30 17.07 20.92
C PRO A 301 16.13 17.83 20.27
N PHE A 302 15.37 18.62 21.05
CA PHE A 302 14.19 19.35 20.57
C PHE A 302 14.48 20.32 19.44
N THR A 303 15.70 20.85 19.35
CA THR A 303 16.08 21.77 18.27
C THR A 303 17.52 21.52 17.79
N ALA A 304 17.77 21.79 16.52
CA ALA A 304 19.09 21.84 15.91
C ALA A 304 19.76 23.23 16.06
N ASN A 305 19.01 24.25 16.53
CA ASN A 305 19.49 25.63 16.64
C ASN A 305 20.05 25.90 18.03
N THR A 306 21.25 26.45 18.09
CA THR A 306 21.98 26.72 19.34
C THR A 306 21.95 28.17 19.79
N THR A 307 21.32 29.06 19.01
CA THR A 307 21.22 30.51 19.29
C THR A 307 19.87 30.91 19.87
N SER A 308 19.85 31.94 20.74
CA SER A 308 18.63 32.50 21.34
C SER A 308 17.48 32.69 20.31
N PRO A 309 16.22 32.46 20.66
CA PRO A 309 15.67 32.36 22.03
C PRO A 309 15.63 30.94 22.64
N TYR A 310 16.14 29.96 21.95
CA TYR A 310 15.95 28.54 22.28
C TYR A 310 17.02 27.96 23.22
N GLN A 311 18.07 28.73 23.54
CA GLN A 311 19.18 28.27 24.42
C GLN A 311 18.79 28.05 25.88
N SER A 312 17.72 28.69 26.36
CA SER A 312 17.29 28.60 27.77
C SER A 312 16.38 27.42 28.06
N LEU A 313 16.05 26.64 27.04
CA LEU A 313 15.18 25.50 27.17
C LEU A 313 16.05 24.26 27.31
N ASP A 314 15.69 23.38 28.24
CA ASP A 314 16.24 22.04 28.27
C ASP A 314 16.07 21.44 26.88
N SER A 315 17.11 21.56 26.06
CA SER A 315 17.10 21.08 24.67
C SER A 315 17.07 19.56 24.59
N LEU A 316 17.12 18.90 25.74
CA LEU A 316 17.13 17.45 25.85
C LEU A 316 15.78 16.92 26.32
N PRO A 317 15.29 15.84 25.71
CA PRO A 317 14.17 15.09 26.24
C PRO A 317 14.40 14.60 27.66
N PRO A 318 13.33 14.37 28.46
CA PRO A 318 13.44 13.99 29.89
C PRO A 318 14.17 12.68 30.12
N GLU A 319 14.17 11.81 29.12
CA GLU A 319 14.83 10.50 29.13
C GLU A 319 15.58 10.27 27.82
N ARG A 320 16.40 9.22 27.79
CA ARG A 320 17.22 8.91 26.62
C ARG A 320 16.39 8.37 25.44
N SER A 321 15.32 7.62 25.71
CA SER A 321 14.47 7.01 24.70
C SER A 321 13.05 6.78 25.22
N THR A 322 12.13 6.39 24.35
CA THR A 322 10.74 6.04 24.72
C THR A 322 10.64 4.73 25.50
N HIS A 323 11.64 3.85 25.47
CA HIS A 323 11.53 2.49 26.00
C HIS A 323 10.25 1.78 25.56
N ALA A 324 9.87 1.99 24.28
CA ALA A 324 8.59 1.56 23.76
C ALA A 324 8.44 0.03 23.80
N LYS A 325 7.31 -0.42 24.31
CA LYS A 325 6.98 -1.83 24.45
C LYS A 325 5.49 -2.06 24.24
N VAL A 326 5.17 -2.93 23.31
CA VAL A 326 3.79 -3.33 23.01
C VAL A 326 3.69 -4.84 23.05
N ASP A 327 2.74 -5.35 23.84
CA ASP A 327 2.33 -6.75 23.81
C ASP A 327 1.05 -6.88 23.01
N ILE A 328 0.96 -7.88 22.12
CA ILE A 328 -0.23 -8.20 21.37
C ILE A 328 -0.65 -9.63 21.69
N PHE A 329 -1.89 -9.79 22.08
CA PHE A 329 -2.53 -11.09 22.26
C PHE A 329 -3.63 -11.27 21.20
N THR A 330 -3.66 -12.44 20.58
CA THR A 330 -4.68 -12.80 19.57
C THR A 330 -5.25 -14.16 19.85
N GLN A 331 -6.55 -14.30 19.63
CA GLN A 331 -7.19 -15.60 19.59
C GLN A 331 -8.29 -15.61 18.53
N ASP A 332 -8.43 -16.75 17.86
CA ASP A 332 -9.44 -16.99 16.83
C ASP A 332 -9.96 -18.42 16.99
N TYR A 333 -11.25 -18.56 17.24
CA TYR A 333 -11.92 -19.86 17.39
C TYR A 333 -13.07 -19.96 16.41
N ARG A 334 -13.15 -21.12 15.75
CA ARG A 334 -14.21 -21.43 14.81
C ARG A 334 -14.72 -22.84 15.06
N LEU A 335 -16.02 -22.97 15.25
CA LEU A 335 -16.73 -24.25 15.32
C LEU A 335 -17.71 -24.32 14.16
N THR A 336 -17.46 -25.21 13.21
CA THR A 336 -18.33 -25.46 12.04
C THR A 336 -18.98 -26.81 12.19
N SER A 337 -20.28 -26.91 11.98
CA SER A 337 -21.03 -28.16 12.01
C SER A 337 -22.03 -28.24 10.86
N HIS A 338 -22.14 -29.41 10.27
CA HIS A 338 -23.16 -29.75 9.26
C HIS A 338 -23.99 -30.92 9.75
N PRO A 339 -24.96 -30.67 10.68
CA PRO A 339 -25.77 -31.75 11.26
C PRO A 339 -26.61 -32.47 10.21
N ARG A 340 -26.94 -31.78 9.13
CA ARG A 340 -27.63 -32.33 7.96
C ARG A 340 -26.83 -31.98 6.69
N ALA A 341 -27.11 -32.65 5.59
CA ALA A 341 -26.44 -32.41 4.31
C ALA A 341 -26.77 -31.03 3.71
N ASP A 342 -27.96 -30.53 4.03
CA ASP A 342 -28.51 -29.27 3.54
C ASP A 342 -28.42 -28.11 4.55
N LEU A 343 -27.93 -28.38 5.78
CA LEU A 343 -27.85 -27.37 6.85
C LEU A 343 -26.46 -27.35 7.48
N GLY A 344 -25.82 -26.22 7.45
CA GLY A 344 -24.55 -25.91 8.10
C GLY A 344 -24.64 -24.73 9.03
N GLY A 345 -23.73 -24.65 9.98
CA GLY A 345 -23.58 -23.49 10.84
C GLY A 345 -22.15 -23.32 11.33
N THR A 346 -21.72 -22.09 11.51
CA THR A 346 -20.39 -21.74 12.00
C THR A 346 -20.50 -20.72 13.12
N LEU A 347 -19.96 -21.04 14.28
CA LEU A 347 -19.72 -20.08 15.35
C LEU A 347 -18.29 -19.57 15.26
N ARG A 348 -18.12 -18.27 15.41
CA ARG A 348 -16.81 -17.59 15.34
C ARG A 348 -16.63 -16.71 16.57
N PHE A 349 -15.42 -16.75 17.13
CA PHE A 349 -14.93 -15.80 18.12
C PHE A 349 -13.53 -15.37 17.73
N ARG A 350 -13.28 -14.05 17.76
CA ARG A 350 -11.96 -13.48 17.54
C ARG A 350 -11.70 -12.39 18.56
N GLU A 351 -10.48 -12.39 19.10
CA GLU A 351 -9.99 -11.33 19.95
C GLU A 351 -8.63 -10.84 19.44
N TYR A 352 -8.46 -9.53 19.48
CA TYR A 352 -7.20 -8.85 19.26
C TYR A 352 -7.02 -7.82 20.37
N ASP A 353 -5.99 -8.01 21.20
CA ASP A 353 -5.68 -7.16 22.33
C ASP A 353 -4.28 -6.55 22.13
N TYR A 354 -4.24 -5.22 21.92
CA TYR A 354 -3.04 -4.42 21.75
C TYR A 354 -2.79 -3.66 23.04
N ILE A 355 -1.79 -4.10 23.81
CA ILE A 355 -1.45 -3.61 25.13
C ILE A 355 -0.16 -2.79 25.03
N ASN A 356 -0.27 -1.48 25.01
CA ASN A 356 0.86 -0.58 25.02
C ASN A 356 1.37 -0.43 26.46
N ARG A 357 2.58 -0.93 26.70
CA ARG A 357 3.28 -0.89 28.01
C ARG A 357 4.42 0.14 28.01
N THR A 358 4.45 1.03 27.04
CA THR A 358 5.40 2.13 26.99
C THR A 358 5.18 3.03 28.20
N PRO A 359 6.22 3.42 28.96
CA PRO A 359 6.10 4.38 30.03
C PRO A 359 5.50 5.71 29.54
N VAL A 360 4.75 6.38 30.41
CA VAL A 360 4.32 7.75 30.16
C VAL A 360 5.50 8.68 30.47
N HIS A 361 5.87 9.53 29.51
CA HIS A 361 6.93 10.51 29.65
C HIS A 361 6.33 11.90 29.76
N VAL A 362 6.92 12.70 30.64
CA VAL A 362 6.52 14.08 30.88
C VAL A 362 7.57 15.03 30.29
N PHE A 363 7.14 15.86 29.35
CA PHE A 363 7.99 16.83 28.66
C PHE A 363 7.73 18.22 29.23
N SER A 364 8.81 19.03 29.31
CA SER A 364 8.73 20.44 29.74
C SER A 364 8.24 21.41 28.67
N GLY A 365 7.91 20.89 27.49
CA GLY A 365 7.42 21.67 26.36
C GLY A 365 7.44 20.89 25.06
N GLU A 366 7.11 21.57 23.98
CA GLU A 366 7.13 21.05 22.62
C GLU A 366 7.81 22.01 21.64
N SER A 367 8.52 21.48 20.67
CA SER A 367 9.06 22.22 19.54
C SER A 367 8.16 22.08 18.33
N VAL A 368 7.81 23.19 17.72
CA VAL A 368 7.02 23.22 16.47
C VAL A 368 7.94 23.64 15.33
N ALA A 369 8.21 22.68 14.43
CA ALA A 369 8.99 22.92 13.20
C ALA A 369 10.38 23.56 13.45
N ASP A 370 11.05 23.24 14.53
CA ASP A 370 12.28 23.90 15.00
C ASP A 370 12.17 25.45 15.15
N ALA A 371 10.97 25.98 15.07
CA ALA A 371 10.70 27.41 14.97
C ALA A 371 10.21 28.03 16.25
N ALA A 372 9.39 27.33 16.97
CA ALA A 372 8.79 27.80 18.20
C ALA A 372 8.86 26.69 19.24
N PHE A 373 9.19 27.06 20.45
CA PHE A 373 9.12 26.17 21.60
C PHE A 373 8.06 26.71 22.56
N THR A 374 7.07 25.86 22.85
CA THR A 374 6.05 26.19 23.86
C THR A 374 6.46 25.51 25.17
N VAL A 375 6.71 26.29 26.21
CA VAL A 375 6.96 25.80 27.56
C VAL A 375 5.63 25.33 28.15
N GLY A 376 5.62 24.13 28.72
CA GLY A 376 4.43 23.56 29.37
C GLY A 376 4.65 22.10 29.70
N THR A 377 3.79 21.55 30.54
CA THR A 377 3.82 20.11 30.85
C THR A 377 3.00 19.37 29.80
N ILE A 378 3.67 18.49 29.05
CA ILE A 378 3.05 17.64 28.03
C ILE A 378 3.36 16.19 28.36
N GLU A 379 2.32 15.36 28.40
CA GLU A 379 2.46 13.94 28.69
C GLU A 379 2.27 13.12 27.42
N SER A 380 3.11 12.09 27.25
CA SER A 380 2.91 11.10 26.18
C SER A 380 1.76 10.17 26.52
N ALA A 381 1.10 9.62 25.51
CA ALA A 381 -0.06 8.74 25.67
C ALA A 381 0.25 7.31 25.21
N ALA A 382 0.23 6.36 26.15
CA ALA A 382 0.38 4.93 25.86
C ALA A 382 -0.97 4.32 25.48
N ARG A 383 -1.37 4.46 24.23
CA ARG A 383 -2.70 4.02 23.75
C ARG A 383 -2.77 2.52 23.59
N SER A 384 -3.80 1.92 24.18
CA SER A 384 -4.13 0.49 24.07
C SER A 384 -5.54 0.31 23.51
N TYR A 385 -5.80 -0.82 22.89
CA TYR A 385 -7.15 -1.17 22.44
C TYR A 385 -7.36 -2.68 22.35
N LYS A 386 -8.62 -3.09 22.54
CA LYS A 386 -9.08 -4.46 22.47
C LYS A 386 -10.31 -4.57 21.58
N ASN A 387 -10.29 -5.51 20.66
CA ASN A 387 -11.38 -5.83 19.75
C ASN A 387 -11.83 -7.26 19.98
N GLN A 388 -13.13 -7.46 20.25
CA GLN A 388 -13.73 -8.79 20.38
C GLN A 388 -14.88 -8.93 19.38
N SER A 389 -14.81 -9.94 18.53
CA SER A 389 -15.80 -10.23 17.49
C SER A 389 -16.45 -11.58 17.73
N TYR A 390 -17.75 -11.61 17.68
CA TYR A 390 -18.60 -12.81 17.81
C TYR A 390 -19.41 -12.93 16.52
N GLY A 391 -19.44 -14.11 15.92
CA GLY A 391 -20.16 -14.35 14.66
C GLY A 391 -20.91 -15.67 14.66
N LEU A 392 -22.06 -15.66 14.02
CA LEU A 392 -22.85 -16.85 13.68
C LEU A 392 -23.14 -16.79 12.18
N ASP A 393 -22.76 -17.82 11.47
CA ASP A 393 -23.14 -18.04 10.08
C ASP A 393 -24.03 -19.29 10.00
N LEU A 394 -25.10 -19.22 9.21
CA LEU A 394 -26.03 -20.30 8.94
C LEU A 394 -26.12 -20.47 7.43
N ASP A 395 -25.92 -21.68 6.93
CA ASP A 395 -26.05 -22.04 5.53
C ASP A 395 -27.14 -23.10 5.38
N TYR A 396 -28.06 -22.86 4.47
CA TYR A 396 -29.19 -23.75 4.21
C TYR A 396 -29.43 -23.91 2.71
N SER A 397 -29.36 -25.15 2.23
CA SER A 397 -29.59 -25.50 0.82
C SER A 397 -30.92 -26.28 0.67
N PRO A 398 -32.08 -25.56 0.74
CA PRO A 398 -33.40 -26.22 0.68
C PRO A 398 -33.66 -27.00 -0.60
N LEU A 399 -33.06 -26.59 -1.67
CA LEU A 399 -33.17 -27.17 -3.00
C LEU A 399 -31.77 -27.31 -3.64
N ARG A 400 -31.60 -28.25 -4.55
CA ARG A 400 -30.33 -28.47 -5.26
C ARG A 400 -29.76 -27.24 -5.97
N ARG A 401 -30.59 -26.22 -6.21
CA ARG A 401 -30.26 -25.02 -7.00
C ARG A 401 -30.43 -23.74 -6.19
N VAL A 402 -30.65 -23.82 -4.90
CA VAL A 402 -30.89 -22.64 -4.03
C VAL A 402 -30.08 -22.83 -2.77
N ASP A 403 -29.13 -21.91 -2.53
CA ASP A 403 -28.35 -21.80 -1.31
C ASP A 403 -28.69 -20.46 -0.63
N LEU A 404 -29.03 -20.54 0.64
CA LEU A 404 -29.33 -19.40 1.50
C LEU A 404 -28.26 -19.32 2.59
N SER A 405 -27.71 -18.14 2.82
CA SER A 405 -26.78 -17.89 3.94
C SER A 405 -27.29 -16.72 4.77
N GLY A 406 -27.20 -16.86 6.09
CA GLY A 406 -27.50 -15.81 7.05
C GLY A 406 -26.31 -15.56 7.97
N THR A 407 -26.03 -14.31 8.32
CA THR A 407 -24.95 -13.96 9.22
C THR A 407 -25.46 -13.03 10.32
N ALA A 408 -24.94 -13.22 11.55
CA ALA A 408 -25.12 -12.28 12.66
C ALA A 408 -23.76 -12.05 13.30
N GLU A 409 -23.40 -10.79 13.51
CA GLU A 409 -22.09 -10.40 14.03
C GLU A 409 -22.23 -9.35 15.12
N ARG A 410 -21.36 -9.42 16.11
CA ARG A 410 -21.19 -8.39 17.13
C ARG A 410 -19.69 -8.11 17.30
N LEU A 411 -19.32 -6.84 17.27
CA LEU A 411 -17.97 -6.34 17.53
C LEU A 411 -18.03 -5.41 18.73
N ASP A 412 -17.33 -5.75 19.80
CA ASP A 412 -17.09 -4.88 20.95
C ASP A 412 -15.63 -4.37 20.87
N GLN A 413 -15.47 -3.04 21.01
CA GLN A 413 -14.16 -2.39 21.00
C GLN A 413 -14.00 -1.58 22.29
N VAL A 414 -12.82 -1.68 22.90
CA VAL A 414 -12.43 -0.92 24.09
C VAL A 414 -11.09 -0.26 23.81
N ARG A 415 -10.90 0.98 24.26
CA ARG A 415 -9.70 1.79 24.02
C ARG A 415 -9.32 2.55 25.29
N THR A 416 -8.07 2.94 25.36
CA THR A 416 -7.57 3.94 26.32
C THR A 416 -7.31 5.25 25.61
N ASP A 417 -7.31 6.35 26.33
CA ASP A 417 -6.89 7.67 25.87
C ASP A 417 -7.57 8.11 24.55
N ARG A 418 -8.90 7.99 24.51
CA ARG A 418 -9.77 8.44 23.43
C ARG A 418 -11.06 9.03 23.99
N GLU A 419 -11.68 9.92 23.21
CA GLU A 419 -13.00 10.51 23.53
C GLU A 419 -14.14 9.49 23.62
N VAL A 420 -13.96 8.32 23.01
CA VAL A 420 -14.86 7.17 23.12
C VAL A 420 -14.05 5.98 23.61
N LEU A 421 -14.24 5.61 24.86
CA LEU A 421 -13.53 4.49 25.48
C LEU A 421 -14.02 3.13 25.01
N SER A 422 -15.28 3.03 24.60
CA SER A 422 -15.80 1.78 24.03
C SER A 422 -16.93 2.02 23.05
N ASP A 423 -17.03 1.15 22.06
CA ASP A 423 -18.17 1.07 21.16
C ASP A 423 -18.57 -0.39 20.91
N ARG A 424 -19.78 -0.53 20.37
CA ARG A 424 -20.33 -1.82 19.92
C ARG A 424 -20.91 -1.65 18.54
N GLU A 425 -20.62 -2.60 17.67
CA GLU A 425 -21.30 -2.73 16.39
C GLU A 425 -22.02 -4.08 16.32
N GLU A 426 -23.27 -4.08 15.88
CA GLU A 426 -24.06 -5.27 15.59
C GLU A 426 -24.45 -5.25 14.11
N ALA A 427 -24.33 -6.40 13.47
CA ALA A 427 -24.64 -6.57 12.06
C ALA A 427 -25.42 -7.85 11.81
N VAL A 428 -26.35 -7.76 10.87
CA VAL A 428 -27.06 -8.91 10.33
C VAL A 428 -27.02 -8.85 8.81
N GLY A 429 -26.93 -10.01 8.17
CA GLY A 429 -26.86 -10.09 6.72
C GLY A 429 -27.48 -11.39 6.21
N GLY A 430 -27.81 -11.38 4.93
CA GLY A 430 -28.26 -12.57 4.23
C GLY A 430 -27.77 -12.57 2.79
N LYS A 431 -27.60 -13.76 2.25
CA LYS A 431 -27.22 -14.01 0.86
C LYS A 431 -28.07 -15.13 0.28
N VAL A 432 -28.46 -14.95 -0.95
CA VAL A 432 -29.17 -15.94 -1.75
C VAL A 432 -28.36 -16.22 -3.00
N HIS A 433 -28.09 -17.50 -3.24
CA HIS A 433 -27.43 -17.97 -4.46
C HIS A 433 -28.38 -18.95 -5.16
N VAL A 434 -28.69 -18.69 -6.43
CA VAL A 434 -29.65 -19.48 -7.20
C VAL A 434 -29.07 -19.86 -8.55
N ARG A 435 -29.24 -21.10 -8.94
CA ARG A 435 -28.94 -21.63 -10.28
C ARG A 435 -30.23 -22.08 -10.96
N PRO A 436 -31.03 -21.15 -11.53
CA PRO A 436 -32.34 -21.50 -12.11
C PRO A 436 -32.23 -22.57 -13.18
N ILE A 437 -31.21 -22.46 -14.01
CA ILE A 437 -30.77 -23.45 -15.01
C ILE A 437 -29.25 -23.57 -14.92
N ASP A 438 -28.66 -24.59 -15.52
CA ASP A 438 -27.22 -24.87 -15.45
C ASP A 438 -26.37 -23.76 -16.10
N LYS A 439 -26.96 -22.92 -16.94
CA LYS A 439 -26.35 -21.83 -17.68
C LYS A 439 -26.44 -20.48 -16.99
N VAL A 440 -27.14 -20.39 -15.86
CA VAL A 440 -27.42 -19.11 -15.16
C VAL A 440 -27.14 -19.26 -13.68
N THR A 441 -26.28 -18.39 -13.17
CA THR A 441 -25.98 -18.23 -11.74
C THR A 441 -26.38 -16.83 -11.30
N LEU A 442 -27.15 -16.73 -10.25
CA LEU A 442 -27.58 -15.47 -9.65
C LEU A 442 -27.18 -15.45 -8.18
N GLU A 443 -26.57 -14.36 -7.74
CA GLU A 443 -26.29 -14.11 -6.32
C GLU A 443 -26.81 -12.72 -5.94
N ALA A 444 -27.44 -12.63 -4.76
CA ALA A 444 -27.83 -11.36 -4.16
C ALA A 444 -27.57 -11.41 -2.66
N TYR A 445 -27.10 -10.30 -2.10
CA TYR A 445 -26.84 -10.18 -0.67
C TYR A 445 -27.27 -8.82 -0.14
N ALA A 446 -27.60 -8.79 1.16
CA ALA A 446 -27.81 -7.55 1.91
C ALA A 446 -27.27 -7.71 3.33
N ARG A 447 -26.67 -6.64 3.87
CA ARG A 447 -26.18 -6.56 5.25
C ARG A 447 -26.53 -5.20 5.83
N SER A 448 -27.04 -5.20 7.07
CA SER A 448 -27.24 -3.99 7.87
C SER A 448 -26.37 -4.05 9.11
N ALA A 449 -25.72 -2.96 9.44
CA ALA A 449 -24.91 -2.84 10.65
C ALA A 449 -25.22 -1.52 11.36
N LYS A 450 -25.15 -1.56 12.70
CA LYS A 450 -25.29 -0.39 13.55
C LYS A 450 -24.19 -0.40 14.61
N ARG A 451 -23.43 0.69 14.65
CA ARG A 451 -22.43 0.97 15.69
C ARG A 451 -22.93 2.12 16.57
N TRP A 452 -22.68 2.03 17.84
CA TRP A 452 -22.94 3.09 18.80
C TRP A 452 -21.81 3.18 19.83
N ALA A 453 -21.44 4.42 20.11
CA ALA A 453 -20.46 4.78 21.14
C ALA A 453 -21.00 4.47 22.53
N ARG A 454 -20.10 4.04 23.41
CA ARG A 454 -20.35 3.83 24.83
C ARG A 454 -19.23 4.48 25.61
N ASN A 455 -19.52 4.97 26.82
CA ASN A 455 -18.55 5.64 27.67
C ASN A 455 -17.80 6.74 26.89
N ALA A 456 -18.57 7.64 26.24
CA ALA A 456 -18.04 8.74 25.47
C ALA A 456 -17.95 9.99 26.33
N ASP A 457 -16.78 10.63 26.34
CA ASP A 457 -16.56 11.96 26.89
C ASP A 457 -15.90 12.86 25.85
N PHE A 458 -16.71 13.57 25.10
CA PHE A 458 -16.20 14.47 24.07
C PHE A 458 -15.67 15.80 24.62
N SER A 459 -15.88 16.08 25.92
CA SER A 459 -15.31 17.26 26.58
C SER A 459 -13.83 17.07 26.90
N ALA A 460 -13.41 15.83 27.09
CA ALA A 460 -12.03 15.48 27.41
C ALA A 460 -11.06 15.58 26.20
N SER A 461 -11.57 15.62 24.97
CA SER A 461 -10.74 15.87 23.81
C SER A 461 -10.35 17.34 23.77
N GLY A 462 -9.09 17.71 23.81
CA GLY A 462 -8.62 19.10 23.68
C GLY A 462 -9.05 19.81 22.37
N ASP A 463 -9.76 19.10 21.50
CA ASP A 463 -10.38 19.52 20.25
C ASP A 463 -11.78 20.12 20.44
N MET A 464 -12.47 20.36 19.35
CA MET A 464 -13.87 20.76 19.35
C MET A 464 -14.76 19.64 19.93
N THR A 465 -15.50 19.93 20.98
CA THR A 465 -16.46 18.99 21.61
C THR A 465 -17.50 18.46 20.61
N ALA A 466 -17.79 19.22 19.56
CA ALA A 466 -18.70 18.83 18.47
C ALA A 466 -18.10 17.88 17.42
N LEU A 467 -16.78 17.65 17.41
CA LEU A 467 -16.13 16.80 16.42
C LEU A 467 -16.43 15.33 16.69
N ARG A 468 -16.99 14.64 15.70
CA ARG A 468 -17.18 13.20 15.70
C ARG A 468 -16.27 12.57 14.65
N ARG A 469 -15.27 11.85 15.12
CA ARG A 469 -14.35 11.12 14.24
C ARG A 469 -15.05 9.88 13.69
N PHE A 470 -14.84 9.57 12.43
CA PHE A 470 -15.56 8.49 11.71
C PHE A 470 -15.34 7.10 12.29
N ASP A 471 -14.21 6.88 12.97
CA ASP A 471 -13.83 5.60 13.57
C ASP A 471 -14.53 5.33 14.91
N VAL A 472 -15.03 6.37 15.59
CA VAL A 472 -15.69 6.26 16.89
C VAL A 472 -17.12 6.81 16.93
N ALA A 473 -17.56 7.48 15.88
CA ALA A 473 -18.92 8.02 15.80
C ALA A 473 -19.98 6.92 15.66
N ASP A 474 -21.18 7.18 16.12
CA ASP A 474 -22.33 6.34 15.84
C ASP A 474 -22.52 6.19 14.33
N ARG A 475 -22.75 4.96 13.89
CA ARG A 475 -22.84 4.65 12.44
C ARG A 475 -23.97 3.67 12.15
N LYS A 476 -24.71 3.95 11.10
CA LYS A 476 -25.57 2.98 10.43
C LYS A 476 -24.97 2.66 9.06
N GLN A 477 -24.81 1.41 8.73
CA GLN A 477 -24.30 0.94 7.46
C GLN A 477 -25.29 -0.02 6.82
N MET A 478 -25.50 0.12 5.53
CA MET A 478 -26.19 -0.83 4.68
C MET A 478 -25.27 -1.20 3.51
N LYS A 479 -25.14 -2.50 3.26
CA LYS A 479 -24.47 -3.05 2.09
C LYS A 479 -25.46 -3.93 1.34
N ALA A 480 -25.52 -3.81 0.03
CA ALA A 480 -26.31 -4.68 -0.82
C ALA A 480 -25.60 -4.84 -2.15
N GLY A 481 -25.73 -6.01 -2.74
CA GLY A 481 -25.13 -6.26 -4.04
C GLY A 481 -25.55 -7.60 -4.59
N GLY A 482 -24.98 -7.92 -5.75
CA GLY A 482 -25.25 -9.19 -6.40
C GLY A 482 -24.42 -9.40 -7.64
N SER A 483 -24.50 -10.60 -8.15
CA SER A 483 -23.84 -10.99 -9.40
C SER A 483 -24.74 -11.84 -10.26
N ILE A 484 -24.51 -11.76 -11.55
CA ILE A 484 -25.09 -12.63 -12.58
C ILE A 484 -23.97 -13.27 -13.37
N GLY A 485 -23.97 -14.59 -13.47
CA GLY A 485 -23.12 -15.37 -14.36
C GLY A 485 -23.98 -16.07 -15.40
N LEU A 486 -23.61 -15.94 -16.66
CA LEU A 486 -24.29 -16.55 -17.78
C LEU A 486 -23.30 -17.33 -18.64
N THR A 487 -23.61 -18.58 -18.95
CA THR A 487 -22.85 -19.44 -19.87
C THR A 487 -23.79 -19.95 -20.97
N PRO A 488 -24.25 -19.06 -21.91
CA PRO A 488 -25.24 -19.44 -22.91
C PRO A 488 -24.80 -20.60 -23.77
N THR A 489 -23.48 -20.66 -24.05
CA THR A 489 -22.80 -21.76 -24.72
C THR A 489 -21.53 -22.13 -23.95
N GLU A 490 -20.92 -23.26 -24.24
CA GLU A 490 -19.62 -23.66 -23.65
C GLU A 490 -18.49 -22.67 -24.00
N ARG A 491 -18.67 -21.87 -25.04
CA ARG A 491 -17.70 -20.90 -25.57
C ARG A 491 -17.92 -19.47 -25.12
N LEU A 492 -19.04 -19.17 -24.48
CA LEU A 492 -19.38 -17.80 -24.08
C LEU A 492 -19.70 -17.73 -22.59
N GLN A 493 -18.91 -16.97 -21.86
CA GLN A 493 -19.14 -16.64 -20.46
C GLN A 493 -19.33 -15.11 -20.30
N LEU A 494 -20.36 -14.75 -19.59
CA LEU A 494 -20.68 -13.37 -19.22
C LEU A 494 -20.81 -13.29 -17.71
N THR A 495 -20.21 -12.28 -17.10
CA THR A 495 -20.34 -12.01 -15.65
C THR A 495 -20.69 -10.54 -15.45
N GLY A 496 -21.62 -10.27 -14.56
CA GLY A 496 -21.94 -8.93 -14.14
C GLY A 496 -22.01 -8.84 -12.62
N THR A 497 -21.53 -7.73 -12.04
CA THR A 497 -21.59 -7.48 -10.59
C THR A 497 -22.13 -6.09 -10.32
N PHE A 498 -22.78 -5.97 -9.17
CA PHE A 498 -23.21 -4.68 -8.63
C PHE A 498 -23.07 -4.68 -7.12
N ASP A 499 -22.46 -3.62 -6.56
CA ASP A 499 -22.30 -3.41 -5.13
C ASP A 499 -22.71 -1.99 -4.75
N TYR A 500 -23.35 -1.88 -3.59
CA TYR A 500 -23.80 -0.63 -3.00
C TYR A 500 -23.48 -0.62 -1.50
N VAL A 501 -22.82 0.45 -1.03
CA VAL A 501 -22.57 0.72 0.38
C VAL A 501 -23.12 2.10 0.72
N PHE A 502 -23.90 2.15 1.77
CA PHE A 502 -24.37 3.39 2.37
C PHE A 502 -23.98 3.42 3.85
N GLU A 503 -23.34 4.50 4.25
CA GLU A 503 -23.02 4.79 5.64
C GLU A 503 -23.58 6.14 6.06
N LYS A 504 -24.19 6.18 7.24
CA LYS A 504 -24.64 7.39 7.88
C LYS A 504 -24.04 7.46 9.28
N TYR A 505 -23.38 8.57 9.55
CA TYR A 505 -22.79 8.89 10.85
C TYR A 505 -23.75 9.83 11.57
N ASP A 506 -24.35 9.33 12.65
CA ASP A 506 -25.35 10.09 13.40
C ASP A 506 -24.67 10.93 14.49
N ALA A 507 -25.20 12.13 14.68
CA ALA A 507 -25.03 12.88 15.91
C ALA A 507 -25.90 12.24 16.99
N ALA A 508 -25.48 12.28 18.25
CA ALA A 508 -26.38 12.05 19.36
C ALA A 508 -27.58 13.00 19.24
N ALA A 509 -28.78 12.54 19.56
CA ALA A 509 -30.06 13.24 19.28
C ALA A 509 -30.16 14.68 19.84
N ALA A 510 -29.34 15.04 20.82
CA ALA A 510 -29.28 16.37 21.43
C ALA A 510 -28.27 17.33 20.76
N ASP A 511 -27.47 16.89 19.78
CA ASP A 511 -26.32 17.62 19.29
C ASP A 511 -26.50 17.99 17.80
N THR A 512 -27.28 19.07 17.56
CA THR A 512 -27.48 19.64 16.20
C THR A 512 -26.20 20.22 15.61
N ALA A 513 -25.18 20.29 16.41
CA ALA A 513 -23.94 21.03 16.20
C ALA A 513 -22.75 20.14 15.77
N VAL A 514 -22.96 18.89 15.48
CA VAL A 514 -21.88 17.92 15.19
C VAL A 514 -21.18 18.21 13.88
N VAL A 515 -19.85 18.30 13.91
CA VAL A 515 -18.97 18.36 12.75
C VAL A 515 -18.31 17.00 12.49
N GLY A 516 -17.77 16.81 11.30
CA GLY A 516 -17.11 15.59 10.85
C GLY A 516 -17.83 14.94 9.67
N LEU A 517 -17.48 13.68 9.40
CA LEU A 517 -18.06 12.88 8.33
C LEU A 517 -19.54 12.59 8.61
N ARG A 518 -20.39 12.79 7.61
CA ARG A 518 -21.84 12.63 7.71
C ARG A 518 -22.36 11.42 6.96
N ARG A 519 -21.91 11.23 5.74
CA ARG A 519 -22.41 10.16 4.86
C ARG A 519 -21.34 9.71 3.91
N ILE A 520 -21.36 8.42 3.60
CA ILE A 520 -20.63 7.81 2.48
C ILE A 520 -21.64 7.04 1.63
N HIS A 521 -21.52 7.19 0.32
CA HIS A 521 -22.20 6.36 -0.67
C HIS A 521 -21.15 5.80 -1.61
N GLN A 522 -21.09 4.49 -1.70
CA GLN A 522 -20.22 3.79 -2.66
C GLN A 522 -21.08 2.95 -3.57
N ARG A 523 -20.77 2.95 -4.85
CA ARG A 523 -21.40 2.13 -5.87
C ARG A 523 -20.33 1.61 -6.78
N SER A 524 -20.42 0.34 -7.12
CA SER A 524 -19.60 -0.24 -8.17
C SER A 524 -20.42 -1.19 -9.02
N THR A 525 -20.08 -1.25 -10.29
CA THR A 525 -20.62 -2.25 -11.22
C THR A 525 -19.51 -2.66 -12.16
N SER A 526 -19.47 -3.95 -12.48
CA SER A 526 -18.57 -4.45 -13.52
C SER A 526 -19.25 -5.49 -14.39
N GLY A 527 -18.69 -5.67 -15.57
CA GLY A 527 -19.11 -6.70 -16.51
C GLY A 527 -17.90 -7.24 -17.25
N ASP A 528 -17.89 -8.58 -17.42
CA ASP A 528 -16.80 -9.29 -18.09
C ASP A 528 -17.40 -10.23 -19.13
N VAL A 529 -16.72 -10.33 -20.26
CA VAL A 529 -17.07 -11.23 -21.37
C VAL A 529 -15.82 -12.03 -21.73
N THR A 530 -15.97 -13.34 -21.79
CA THR A 530 -14.99 -14.24 -22.38
C THR A 530 -15.66 -15.05 -23.47
N TYR A 531 -15.13 -14.98 -24.69
CA TYR A 531 -15.70 -15.66 -25.83
C TYR A 531 -14.63 -16.40 -26.65
N GLN A 532 -14.71 -17.72 -26.66
CA GLN A 532 -13.92 -18.56 -27.54
C GLN A 532 -14.59 -18.63 -28.93
N ALA A 533 -14.21 -17.70 -29.81
CA ALA A 533 -14.82 -17.59 -31.15
C ALA A 533 -14.50 -18.81 -32.02
N SER A 534 -13.30 -19.41 -31.83
CA SER A 534 -12.91 -20.70 -32.41
C SER A 534 -11.94 -21.39 -31.46
N GLU A 535 -11.48 -22.59 -31.80
CA GLU A 535 -10.42 -23.30 -31.03
C GLU A 535 -9.13 -22.52 -30.94
N ASN A 536 -8.92 -21.56 -31.85
CA ASN A 536 -7.70 -20.78 -31.99
C ASN A 536 -7.89 -19.28 -31.73
N LEU A 537 -9.09 -18.82 -31.33
CA LEU A 537 -9.37 -17.39 -31.14
C LEU A 537 -10.19 -17.17 -29.88
N ASP A 538 -9.55 -16.55 -28.89
CA ASP A 538 -10.13 -16.13 -27.64
C ASP A 538 -10.27 -14.62 -27.60
N LEU A 539 -11.45 -14.13 -27.23
CA LEU A 539 -11.80 -12.72 -27.08
C LEU A 539 -12.20 -12.46 -25.62
N THR A 540 -11.66 -11.41 -25.05
CA THR A 540 -12.00 -10.96 -23.70
C THR A 540 -12.37 -9.49 -23.71
N ALA A 541 -13.33 -9.10 -22.89
CA ALA A 541 -13.63 -7.69 -22.64
C ALA A 541 -14.11 -7.52 -21.20
N SER A 542 -13.74 -6.41 -20.58
CA SER A 542 -14.19 -6.03 -19.26
C SER A 542 -14.53 -4.53 -19.22
N VAL A 543 -15.49 -4.16 -18.38
CA VAL A 543 -15.79 -2.77 -18.06
C VAL A 543 -16.22 -2.68 -16.61
N GLY A 544 -15.71 -1.67 -15.90
CA GLY A 544 -16.07 -1.39 -14.52
C GLY A 544 -16.28 0.10 -14.32
N TRP A 545 -17.27 0.42 -13.51
CA TRP A 545 -17.54 1.77 -13.04
C TRP A 545 -17.69 1.75 -11.53
N GLU A 546 -17.10 2.75 -10.89
CA GLU A 546 -17.21 2.95 -9.45
C GLU A 546 -17.45 4.43 -9.13
N GLN A 547 -18.14 4.67 -8.03
CA GLN A 547 -18.37 6.01 -7.49
C GLN A 547 -18.33 5.97 -5.98
N ASN A 548 -17.55 6.88 -5.39
CA ASN A 548 -17.54 7.15 -3.96
C ASN A 548 -17.94 8.62 -3.73
N VAL A 549 -18.96 8.84 -2.89
CA VAL A 549 -19.40 10.18 -2.51
C VAL A 549 -19.37 10.28 -1.01
N SER A 550 -18.48 11.12 -0.47
CA SER A 550 -18.45 11.47 0.94
C SER A 550 -18.99 12.88 1.17
N ARG A 551 -19.63 13.07 2.32
CA ARG A 551 -20.12 14.39 2.77
C ARG A 551 -19.73 14.60 4.21
N GLN A 552 -19.19 15.78 4.50
CA GLN A 552 -18.84 16.20 5.86
C GLN A 552 -19.27 17.63 6.12
N ALA A 553 -19.35 17.99 7.39
CA ALA A 553 -19.54 19.35 7.86
C ALA A 553 -18.36 19.75 8.74
N SER A 554 -17.98 21.01 8.69
CA SER A 554 -16.90 21.56 9.50
C SER A 554 -17.15 23.03 9.79
N ARG A 555 -16.25 23.64 10.57
CA ARG A 555 -16.27 25.08 10.86
C ARG A 555 -14.85 25.62 11.01
N GLN A 556 -14.68 26.93 10.79
CA GLN A 556 -13.38 27.57 10.82
C GLN A 556 -12.90 27.91 12.24
N SER A 557 -13.81 28.32 13.14
CA SER A 557 -13.44 28.81 14.48
C SER A 557 -13.79 27.82 15.58
N ARG A 558 -12.88 27.65 16.56
CA ARG A 558 -13.12 26.90 17.79
C ARG A 558 -14.05 27.64 18.78
N THR A 559 -13.99 28.99 18.77
CA THR A 559 -14.66 29.84 19.74
C THR A 559 -16.07 30.29 19.37
N ALA A 560 -16.43 30.18 18.08
CA ALA A 560 -17.77 30.48 17.63
C ALA A 560 -18.76 29.43 18.12
N ALA A 561 -19.88 29.86 18.70
CA ALA A 561 -20.96 28.95 19.04
C ALA A 561 -21.41 28.21 17.77
N PHE A 562 -21.52 26.90 17.86
CA PHE A 562 -21.96 26.11 16.72
C PHE A 562 -23.47 26.38 16.49
N GLY A 563 -23.86 26.48 15.24
CA GLY A 563 -25.25 26.74 14.85
C GLY A 563 -25.57 28.20 14.61
N THR A 564 -24.65 29.15 14.86
CA THR A 564 -24.81 30.55 14.44
C THR A 564 -24.71 30.67 12.92
N GLY A 565 -24.27 29.64 12.20
CA GLY A 565 -24.10 29.61 10.75
C GLY A 565 -22.87 30.38 10.25
N ASP A 566 -22.24 31.14 11.10
CA ASP A 566 -21.30 32.21 10.69
C ASP A 566 -19.94 31.67 10.22
N SER A 567 -19.53 30.48 10.68
CA SER A 567 -18.24 29.87 10.32
C SER A 567 -18.37 28.43 9.82
N THR A 568 -19.57 27.98 9.53
CA THR A 568 -19.87 26.59 9.13
C THR A 568 -19.79 26.44 7.63
N TRP A 569 -19.18 25.33 7.18
CA TRP A 569 -19.12 24.95 5.79
C TRP A 569 -19.33 23.43 5.63
N THR A 570 -19.71 23.04 4.45
CA THR A 570 -19.84 21.62 4.09
C THR A 570 -18.90 21.27 2.95
N LEU A 571 -18.46 20.03 2.94
CA LEU A 571 -17.62 19.47 1.90
C LEU A 571 -18.31 18.23 1.30
N ARG A 572 -18.32 18.14 -0.02
CA ARG A 572 -18.67 16.96 -0.78
C ARG A 572 -17.49 16.57 -1.65
N VAL A 573 -16.96 15.37 -1.43
CA VAL A 573 -15.97 14.76 -2.32
C VAL A 573 -16.68 13.68 -3.13
N LYS A 574 -16.51 13.73 -4.45
CA LYS A 574 -17.03 12.73 -5.37
C LYS A 574 -15.88 12.19 -6.22
N ASP A 575 -15.55 10.93 -5.99
CA ASP A 575 -14.60 10.17 -6.79
C ASP A 575 -15.36 9.25 -7.74
N GLU A 576 -14.96 9.22 -8.98
CA GLU A 576 -15.52 8.31 -9.99
C GLU A 576 -14.38 7.56 -10.68
N GLY A 577 -14.57 6.28 -10.93
CA GLY A 577 -13.68 5.44 -11.71
C GLY A 577 -14.42 4.84 -12.89
N LEU A 578 -13.84 4.89 -14.08
CA LEU A 578 -14.24 4.11 -15.23
C LEU A 578 -13.00 3.41 -15.75
N PHE A 579 -13.07 2.10 -15.83
CA PHE A 579 -11.97 1.27 -16.31
C PHE A 579 -12.52 0.14 -17.17
N GLY A 580 -11.69 -0.37 -18.07
CA GLY A 580 -12.05 -1.50 -18.90
C GLY A 580 -10.90 -1.91 -19.78
N GLY A 581 -11.04 -3.09 -20.37
CA GLY A 581 -10.06 -3.63 -21.28
C GLY A 581 -10.70 -4.56 -22.31
N ALA A 582 -9.97 -4.80 -23.37
CA ALA A 582 -10.28 -5.80 -24.36
C ALA A 582 -9.02 -6.53 -24.78
N GLY A 583 -9.15 -7.84 -25.01
CA GLY A 583 -8.02 -8.70 -25.40
C GLY A 583 -8.42 -9.65 -26.51
N VAL A 584 -7.46 -9.91 -27.38
CA VAL A 584 -7.56 -10.92 -28.45
C VAL A 584 -6.33 -11.81 -28.36
N ASP A 585 -6.52 -13.10 -28.19
CA ASP A 585 -5.49 -14.10 -28.37
C ASP A 585 -5.85 -14.98 -29.57
N TRP A 586 -5.03 -14.91 -30.61
CA TRP A 586 -5.29 -15.59 -31.87
C TRP A 586 -4.10 -16.44 -32.31
N ARG A 587 -4.27 -17.74 -32.33
CA ARG A 587 -3.36 -18.72 -32.92
C ARG A 587 -3.67 -18.88 -34.40
N ALA A 588 -3.23 -17.89 -35.20
CA ALA A 588 -3.56 -17.80 -36.62
C ALA A 588 -3.11 -19.03 -37.44
N VAL A 589 -1.92 -19.56 -37.10
CA VAL A 589 -1.44 -20.87 -37.54
C VAL A 589 -1.06 -21.66 -36.29
N PRO A 590 -1.81 -22.72 -35.94
CA PRO A 590 -1.50 -23.53 -34.78
C PRO A 590 -0.03 -23.93 -34.74
N ASP A 591 0.59 -23.82 -33.56
CA ASP A 591 2.00 -24.13 -33.28
C ASP A 591 3.03 -23.30 -34.05
N HIS A 592 2.62 -22.35 -34.90
CA HIS A 592 3.54 -21.56 -35.72
C HIS A 592 3.39 -20.04 -35.56
N LEU A 593 2.16 -19.51 -35.63
CA LEU A 593 1.94 -18.06 -35.62
C LEU A 593 0.80 -17.67 -34.69
N GLY A 594 1.13 -16.87 -33.69
CA GLY A 594 0.18 -16.31 -32.75
C GLY A 594 0.25 -14.79 -32.66
N PHE A 595 -0.89 -14.19 -32.36
CA PHE A 595 -1.07 -12.77 -32.09
C PHE A 595 -1.75 -12.58 -30.74
N ASN A 596 -1.24 -11.63 -29.97
CA ASN A 596 -1.90 -11.14 -28.77
C ASN A 596 -2.08 -9.63 -28.88
N VAL A 597 -3.29 -9.13 -28.72
CA VAL A 597 -3.62 -7.71 -28.74
C VAL A 597 -4.36 -7.37 -27.48
N GLY A 598 -3.92 -6.33 -26.77
CA GLY A 598 -4.55 -5.83 -25.56
C GLY A 598 -4.82 -4.33 -25.66
N ALA A 599 -5.94 -3.90 -25.13
CA ALA A 599 -6.26 -2.49 -24.92
C ALA A 599 -6.82 -2.30 -23.51
N GLU A 600 -6.31 -1.31 -22.78
CA GLU A 600 -6.79 -0.94 -21.45
C GLU A 600 -7.10 0.55 -21.39
N TYR A 601 -8.12 0.90 -20.65
CA TYR A 601 -8.55 2.26 -20.39
C TYR A 601 -8.88 2.43 -18.91
N ALA A 602 -8.35 3.48 -18.30
CA ALA A 602 -8.73 3.88 -16.95
C ALA A 602 -8.88 5.41 -16.87
N ARG A 603 -9.89 5.87 -16.17
CA ARG A 603 -10.13 7.28 -15.87
C ARG A 603 -10.67 7.43 -14.46
N SER A 604 -10.10 8.37 -13.69
CA SER A 604 -10.49 8.64 -12.32
C SER A 604 -10.59 10.16 -12.05
N PRO A 605 -11.76 10.78 -12.28
CA PRO A 605 -12.01 12.17 -11.90
C PRO A 605 -12.45 12.27 -10.44
N THR A 606 -11.88 13.24 -9.70
CA THR A 606 -12.31 13.65 -8.35
C THR A 606 -12.84 15.07 -8.39
N ASN A 607 -14.03 15.27 -7.84
CA ASN A 607 -14.64 16.57 -7.64
C ASN A 607 -14.75 16.90 -6.15
N ILE A 608 -14.14 18.00 -5.74
CA ILE A 608 -14.17 18.53 -4.38
C ILE A 608 -15.03 19.80 -4.37
N ALA A 609 -16.18 19.75 -3.72
CA ALA A 609 -17.13 20.87 -3.69
C ALA A 609 -17.37 21.33 -2.24
N PHE A 610 -17.02 22.57 -1.98
CA PHE A 610 -17.30 23.27 -0.73
C PHE A 610 -18.57 24.11 -0.87
N ALA A 611 -19.31 24.23 0.24
CA ALA A 611 -20.42 25.18 0.35
C ALA A 611 -20.36 25.84 1.75
N SER A 612 -20.34 27.16 1.77
CA SER A 612 -20.45 27.94 2.99
C SER A 612 -21.92 28.10 3.41
N VAL A 613 -22.21 28.03 4.70
CA VAL A 613 -23.55 28.32 5.23
C VAL A 613 -23.80 29.82 5.23
N ASN A 614 -22.76 30.63 5.53
CA ASN A 614 -22.83 32.09 5.41
C ASN A 614 -21.65 32.62 4.57
N PRO A 615 -21.85 32.85 3.26
CA PRO A 615 -20.79 33.36 2.39
C PRO A 615 -20.27 34.76 2.73
N ALA A 616 -21.00 35.53 3.52
CA ALA A 616 -20.53 36.84 3.97
C ALA A 616 -19.43 36.77 5.04
N VAL A 617 -19.38 35.65 5.78
CA VAL A 617 -18.41 35.41 6.87
C VAL A 617 -17.27 34.52 6.40
N ILE A 618 -17.57 33.47 5.65
CA ILE A 618 -16.57 32.53 5.11
C ILE A 618 -16.83 32.28 3.62
N THR A 619 -15.88 32.65 2.79
CA THR A 619 -15.87 32.33 1.36
C THR A 619 -14.99 31.12 1.13
N VAL A 620 -15.53 30.08 0.56
CA VAL A 620 -14.80 28.86 0.23
C VAL A 620 -14.80 28.69 -1.30
N GLN A 621 -13.61 28.57 -1.87
CA GLN A 621 -13.45 28.31 -3.29
C GLN A 621 -13.33 26.80 -3.54
N ASN A 622 -13.99 26.33 -4.58
CA ASN A 622 -13.83 24.95 -5.02
C ASN A 622 -12.51 24.82 -5.79
N PRO A 623 -11.66 23.84 -5.46
CA PRO A 623 -10.48 23.56 -6.25
C PRO A 623 -10.88 23.03 -7.65
N PRO A 624 -9.99 23.13 -8.65
CA PRO A 624 -10.17 22.47 -9.93
C PRO A 624 -10.39 20.96 -9.77
N PHE A 625 -10.94 20.33 -10.79
CA PHE A 625 -11.06 18.86 -10.84
C PHE A 625 -9.69 18.23 -10.86
N ILE A 626 -9.52 17.17 -10.05
CA ILE A 626 -8.42 16.23 -10.19
C ILE A 626 -8.86 15.18 -11.20
N LYS A 627 -8.01 14.86 -12.17
CA LYS A 627 -8.31 13.87 -13.20
C LYS A 627 -7.06 13.10 -13.60
N TYR A 628 -7.16 11.80 -13.59
CA TYR A 628 -6.19 10.88 -14.17
C TYR A 628 -6.84 10.10 -15.29
N ARG A 629 -6.14 9.93 -16.41
CA ARG A 629 -6.54 9.06 -17.52
C ARG A 629 -5.33 8.30 -18.02
N ARG A 630 -5.49 6.99 -18.19
CA ARG A 630 -4.48 6.12 -18.79
C ARG A 630 -5.11 5.30 -19.91
N VAL A 631 -4.38 5.17 -21.00
CA VAL A 631 -4.71 4.30 -22.14
C VAL A 631 -3.47 3.50 -22.47
N ASP A 632 -3.62 2.17 -22.52
CA ASP A 632 -2.56 1.25 -22.90
C ASP A 632 -3.02 0.42 -24.10
N LEU A 633 -2.14 0.29 -25.09
CA LEU A 633 -2.32 -0.61 -26.23
C LEU A 633 -1.08 -1.51 -26.31
N THR A 634 -1.31 -2.82 -26.40
CA THR A 634 -0.26 -3.81 -26.56
C THR A 634 -0.53 -4.68 -27.76
N PHE A 635 0.51 -5.00 -28.48
CA PHE A 635 0.50 -5.93 -29.60
C PHE A 635 1.72 -6.83 -29.51
N GLU A 636 1.52 -8.12 -29.62
CA GLU A 636 2.60 -9.10 -29.71
C GLU A 636 2.31 -10.10 -30.83
N THR A 637 3.30 -10.37 -31.65
CA THR A 637 3.30 -11.50 -32.57
C THR A 637 4.39 -12.49 -32.17
N ARG A 638 4.08 -13.77 -32.22
CA ARG A 638 4.98 -14.87 -31.94
C ARG A 638 5.06 -15.81 -33.14
N TYR A 639 6.27 -16.13 -33.56
CA TYR A 639 6.50 -17.04 -34.69
C TYR A 639 7.49 -18.13 -34.29
N GLU A 640 7.08 -19.40 -34.41
CA GLU A 640 7.95 -20.56 -34.18
C GLU A 640 8.80 -20.81 -35.44
N LEU A 641 10.07 -20.40 -35.41
CA LEU A 641 11.03 -20.61 -36.50
C LEU A 641 11.41 -22.08 -36.64
N ALA A 642 11.49 -22.81 -35.54
CA ALA A 642 11.83 -24.23 -35.46
C ALA A 642 11.27 -24.76 -34.13
N ALA A 643 11.24 -26.08 -33.97
CA ALA A 643 10.68 -26.76 -32.79
C ALA A 643 11.20 -26.24 -31.42
N GLN A 644 12.36 -25.61 -31.41
CA GLN A 644 12.97 -25.08 -30.18
C GLN A 644 13.31 -23.58 -30.26
N THR A 645 12.80 -22.85 -31.27
CA THR A 645 13.19 -21.46 -31.50
C THR A 645 11.99 -20.61 -31.91
N GLN A 646 11.65 -19.66 -31.07
CA GLN A 646 10.54 -18.72 -31.25
C GLN A 646 11.09 -17.28 -31.36
N VAL A 647 10.55 -16.50 -32.28
CA VAL A 647 10.75 -15.05 -32.37
C VAL A 647 9.47 -14.36 -31.99
N ALA A 648 9.57 -13.30 -31.20
CA ALA A 648 8.43 -12.44 -30.88
C ALA A 648 8.77 -10.97 -31.19
N ALA A 649 7.81 -10.25 -31.74
CA ALA A 649 7.86 -8.80 -31.88
C ALA A 649 6.73 -8.19 -31.00
N GLN A 650 7.11 -7.23 -30.18
CA GLN A 650 6.21 -6.55 -29.27
C GLN A 650 6.16 -5.07 -29.57
N TYR A 651 4.97 -4.49 -29.50
CA TYR A 651 4.74 -3.07 -29.48
C TYR A 651 3.83 -2.72 -28.30
N ALA A 652 4.17 -1.67 -27.57
CA ALA A 652 3.31 -1.10 -26.54
C ALA A 652 3.25 0.42 -26.70
N TRP A 653 2.07 0.97 -26.55
CA TRP A 653 1.80 2.39 -26.49
C TRP A 653 1.04 2.70 -25.21
N GLU A 654 1.50 3.74 -24.52
CA GLU A 654 0.88 4.23 -23.29
C GLU A 654 0.67 5.74 -23.37
N GLU A 655 -0.52 6.20 -23.04
CA GLU A 655 -0.84 7.61 -22.85
C GLU A 655 -1.33 7.81 -21.41
N PHE A 656 -0.69 8.73 -20.70
CA PHE A 656 -1.08 9.15 -19.36
C PHE A 656 -1.35 10.65 -19.34
N ASP A 657 -2.59 11.02 -19.00
CA ASP A 657 -2.99 12.40 -18.81
C ASP A 657 -3.31 12.66 -17.34
N VAL A 658 -2.73 13.72 -16.80
CA VAL A 658 -2.98 14.16 -15.43
C VAL A 658 -3.38 15.62 -15.41
N THR A 659 -4.39 15.94 -14.60
CA THR A 659 -4.74 17.28 -14.17
C THR A 659 -4.97 17.21 -12.67
N ASP A 660 -4.04 17.75 -11.91
CA ASP A 660 -4.08 17.72 -10.45
C ASP A 660 -3.50 19.04 -9.93
N PHE A 661 -4.38 19.89 -9.38
CA PHE A 661 -3.98 21.22 -8.87
C PHE A 661 -2.99 21.14 -7.70
N SER A 662 -2.89 19.98 -7.04
CA SER A 662 -1.98 19.78 -5.90
C SER A 662 -0.60 19.26 -6.31
N SER A 663 -0.43 18.77 -7.53
CA SER A 663 0.80 18.13 -7.99
C SER A 663 1.27 18.57 -9.38
N VAL A 664 0.39 19.10 -10.23
CA VAL A 664 0.74 19.57 -11.57
C VAL A 664 1.22 21.01 -11.51
N ASP A 665 2.35 21.29 -12.15
CA ASP A 665 2.95 22.62 -12.25
C ASP A 665 3.28 23.26 -10.90
N ILE A 666 3.61 22.48 -9.87
CA ILE A 666 4.11 23.01 -8.61
C ILE A 666 5.43 23.75 -8.88
N PRO A 667 5.50 25.07 -8.65
CA PRO A 667 6.74 25.78 -8.83
C PRO A 667 7.75 25.39 -7.75
N ASN A 668 9.04 25.31 -8.09
CA ASN A 668 10.10 25.08 -7.10
C ASN A 668 10.17 26.17 -6.03
N LEU A 669 9.54 27.31 -6.25
CA LEU A 669 9.44 28.39 -5.29
C LEU A 669 8.00 28.92 -5.28
N GLY A 670 7.25 28.62 -4.23
CA GLY A 670 5.89 29.11 -3.98
C GLY A 670 5.92 30.41 -3.18
N ILE A 671 5.13 31.38 -3.58
CA ILE A 671 4.97 32.65 -2.88
C ILE A 671 3.48 32.97 -2.82
N ALA A 672 2.95 33.27 -1.63
CA ALA A 672 1.61 33.80 -1.49
C ALA A 672 1.66 35.35 -1.51
N ALA A 673 0.77 35.95 -2.26
CA ALA A 673 0.55 37.43 -2.21
C ALA A 673 -0.28 37.75 -0.98
N GLY A 674 0.20 38.70 -0.14
CA GLY A 674 -0.53 39.19 1.03
C GLY A 674 0.36 39.75 2.14
N ALA A 675 -0.22 40.12 3.27
CA ALA A 675 0.47 40.80 4.39
C ALA A 675 1.48 39.89 5.13
N ALA A 676 1.41 38.56 4.94
CA ALA A 676 2.43 37.60 5.37
C ALA A 676 2.99 36.93 4.14
N ALA A 677 4.25 37.22 3.81
CA ALA A 677 4.95 36.48 2.73
C ALA A 677 5.06 35.01 3.12
N ILE A 678 4.49 34.16 2.29
CA ILE A 678 4.59 32.71 2.44
C ILE A 678 5.64 32.25 1.45
N ASN A 679 6.70 31.60 1.93
CA ASN A 679 7.80 31.11 1.11
C ASN A 679 7.88 29.59 1.23
N TYR A 680 7.63 28.90 0.12
CA TYR A 680 7.82 27.47 0.03
C TYR A 680 8.84 27.15 -1.06
N ILE A 681 9.72 26.20 -0.75
CA ILE A 681 10.69 25.66 -1.69
C ILE A 681 10.33 24.21 -1.91
N TYR A 682 10.04 23.86 -3.16
CA TYR A 682 9.65 22.52 -3.57
C TYR A 682 10.74 21.86 -4.42
N LEU A 683 10.81 20.55 -4.39
CA LEU A 683 11.67 19.78 -5.28
C LEU A 683 11.16 19.79 -6.74
N GLY A 684 9.87 20.07 -6.95
CA GLY A 684 9.26 20.14 -8.28
C GLY A 684 9.05 18.74 -8.89
N ASP A 685 8.61 17.79 -8.09
CA ASP A 685 8.38 16.39 -8.44
C ASP A 685 6.97 16.11 -8.98
N SER A 686 6.31 17.11 -9.53
CA SER A 686 4.96 17.00 -10.07
C SER A 686 4.83 16.00 -11.22
N PHE A 687 3.73 15.25 -11.26
CA PHE A 687 3.41 14.37 -12.38
C PHE A 687 3.10 15.16 -13.65
N GLN A 688 3.60 14.68 -14.78
CA GLN A 688 3.38 15.27 -16.11
C GLN A 688 2.65 14.29 -17.01
N SER A 689 1.80 14.82 -17.87
CA SER A 689 1.19 14.02 -18.94
C SER A 689 2.24 13.60 -19.96
N TYR A 690 2.16 12.36 -20.43
CA TYR A 690 3.11 11.83 -21.42
C TYR A 690 2.44 10.83 -22.36
N ARG A 691 3.16 10.57 -23.47
CA ARG A 691 2.94 9.43 -24.36
C ARG A 691 4.25 8.68 -24.50
N ALA A 692 4.15 7.35 -24.42
CA ALA A 692 5.32 6.48 -24.55
C ALA A 692 5.06 5.39 -25.60
N HIS A 693 6.11 5.01 -26.31
CA HIS A 693 6.11 3.91 -27.27
C HIS A 693 7.25 2.97 -26.94
N ARG A 694 7.01 1.68 -26.93
CA ARG A 694 8.02 0.64 -26.76
C ARG A 694 7.91 -0.37 -27.89
N VAL A 695 9.06 -0.74 -28.46
CA VAL A 695 9.18 -1.83 -29.43
C VAL A 695 10.22 -2.80 -28.89
N ALA A 696 9.96 -4.09 -28.93
CA ALA A 696 10.91 -5.13 -28.58
C ALA A 696 10.90 -6.26 -29.62
N LEU A 697 12.09 -6.80 -29.87
CA LEU A 697 12.30 -8.02 -30.66
C LEU A 697 12.97 -9.05 -29.74
N LEU A 698 12.33 -10.20 -29.57
CA LEU A 698 12.75 -11.25 -28.65
C LEU A 698 13.00 -12.55 -29.42
N LEU A 699 14.04 -13.27 -29.02
CA LEU A 699 14.36 -14.61 -29.47
C LEU A 699 14.35 -15.55 -28.26
N ARG A 700 13.44 -16.49 -28.23
CA ARG A 700 13.38 -17.56 -27.23
C ARG A 700 13.98 -18.83 -27.79
N LYS A 701 14.99 -19.38 -27.11
CA LYS A 701 15.59 -20.67 -27.39
C LYS A 701 15.26 -21.67 -26.30
N LYS A 702 14.70 -22.80 -26.67
CA LYS A 702 14.51 -23.99 -25.81
C LYS A 702 15.66 -24.99 -26.05
N PHE A 703 16.02 -25.76 -25.05
CA PHE A 703 17.06 -26.78 -25.13
C PHE A 703 16.78 -27.93 -24.16
#